data_34d2b853d78fa76e24bb03578d9dc98b
#
_entry.id   34d2b853d78fa76e24bb03578d9dc98b
#
_cell.length_a   1.000
_cell.length_b   1.000
_cell.length_c   1.000
_cell.angle_alpha   90.00
_cell.angle_beta   90.00
_cell.angle_gamma   90.00
#
_symmetry.space_group_name_H-M   'P 1'
#
loop_
_entity.id
_entity.type
_entity.pdbx_description
1 polymer ?
#
loop_
_entity_poly.entity_id
_entity_poly.type
_entity_poly.pdbx_seq_one_letter_code
_entity_poly.pdbx_strand_id
1 'polypeptide(L)'
;MNPIEIKDLYSFTFYGGLKTKGRNVVFVKAQANEANNNYEYDLMLCKDGKISQLTDRKNVSSYTFEDKKTLWFTLPLKDDEKKTAFWRLPLKGGEAIQAEVINQPGVQILDFINPDLMLLSIEHTPEDKHPHAEDYEVLAESPYYMNGQGFIAGKRTHYYLYDRKTKTLSDPITNGLKPDVFIVKDGKIYFAANEDKGARQSFFSMSLYEYDPIAKTRTHLINTHMDLFNLDADENRLLFFASDGRQIGLNSNPKLYAYSLADKKIDLIADWHECLGNTVGTDCALLGGNATCMDKNRLCFTSTVVDHNNLFDVDGDALHQILEWPGTIHSFGFAKGVLYFIGAKPGELQELYKMENGEVSQISDFHPELKDKYIAQAKPIFYTGSQDSSQLGWVLYPKDFDPDKKYPAILDIHGGPKTVYGTIFYHEMQLWASYGYFVFFCNPFGSDGQGNDYADLRGKYGTDDYEDLMKFTDTVLAQVPQIDSERVGVTGGSYGGFMTNWIITHTDRFKAAASQRSISNWLSFWGTSDIGPEFVVDQQACGLENPEKLWWHSPMRTISTAKTPTLFIHSDEDYRCPIEQGYQMLNGLIQNGVETKMVLFHKETHELSRSGKPVHRERRLEEITNWMDTHLKGTKHEA
;
A
#
# COMPACT_ATOMS: atom_id res chain seq x y z
N MET A 1 15.31 28.93 4.14
CA MET A 1 14.43 27.79 4.48
C MET A 1 15.25 26.76 5.23
N ASN A 2 14.69 26.18 6.30
CA ASN A 2 15.33 25.12 7.07
C ASN A 2 15.40 23.81 6.27
N PRO A 3 16.37 22.93 6.50
CA PRO A 3 16.39 21.62 5.86
C PRO A 3 15.24 20.76 6.35
N ILE A 4 14.84 19.77 5.55
CA ILE A 4 14.12 18.59 6.04
C ILE A 4 15.11 17.73 6.80
N GLU A 5 14.71 17.24 7.95
CA GLU A 5 15.53 16.43 8.86
C GLU A 5 14.87 15.07 9.10
N ILE A 6 15.65 14.08 9.51
CA ILE A 6 15.16 12.72 9.80
C ILE A 6 14.06 12.77 10.86
N LYS A 7 14.23 13.59 11.90
CA LYS A 7 13.29 13.72 13.02
C LYS A 7 12.01 14.50 12.70
N ASP A 8 11.90 15.11 11.53
CA ASP A 8 10.64 15.75 11.11
C ASP A 8 9.49 14.71 11.04
N LEU A 9 9.80 13.42 10.90
CA LEU A 9 8.83 12.32 10.98
C LEU A 9 7.92 12.42 12.22
N TYR A 10 8.43 12.90 13.35
CA TYR A 10 7.66 13.01 14.59
C TYR A 10 6.73 14.23 14.63
N SER A 11 6.97 15.21 13.78
CA SER A 11 6.10 16.37 13.62
C SER A 11 5.01 16.16 12.57
N PHE A 12 5.22 15.24 11.63
CA PHE A 12 4.24 14.93 10.58
C PHE A 12 3.01 14.26 11.17
N THR A 13 1.86 14.62 10.61
CA THR A 13 0.60 13.94 10.84
C THR A 13 0.12 13.32 9.54
N PHE A 14 -0.49 12.15 9.64
CA PHE A 14 -0.96 11.39 8.47
C PHE A 14 -2.47 11.24 8.55
N TYR A 15 -3.13 11.37 7.42
CA TYR A 15 -4.58 11.37 7.33
C TYR A 15 -5.08 10.38 6.30
N GLY A 16 -6.19 9.70 6.58
CA GLY A 16 -6.82 8.75 5.66
C GLY A 16 -8.10 8.15 6.23
N GLY A 17 -8.58 7.05 5.61
CA GLY A 17 -9.76 6.35 6.07
C GLY A 17 -11.02 7.20 6.11
N LEU A 18 -11.18 8.16 5.18
CA LEU A 18 -12.31 9.06 5.13
C LEU A 18 -13.59 8.30 4.78
N LYS A 19 -14.62 8.49 5.61
CA LYS A 19 -15.99 8.00 5.35
C LYS A 19 -16.98 9.11 5.58
N THR A 20 -18.11 9.08 4.87
CA THR A 20 -19.16 10.10 4.95
C THR A 20 -20.51 9.49 5.34
N LYS A 21 -21.30 10.22 6.13
CA LYS A 21 -22.69 9.86 6.40
C LYS A 21 -23.51 11.13 6.66
N GLY A 22 -24.41 11.46 5.73
CA GLY A 22 -25.21 12.69 5.81
C GLY A 22 -24.40 13.95 5.57
N ARG A 23 -24.12 14.75 6.62
CA ARG A 23 -23.26 15.94 6.57
C ARG A 23 -21.89 15.71 7.21
N ASN A 24 -21.69 14.56 7.79
CA ASN A 24 -20.47 14.29 8.52
C ASN A 24 -19.44 13.66 7.58
N VAL A 25 -18.24 14.18 7.65
CA VAL A 25 -17.03 13.62 7.04
C VAL A 25 -16.12 13.26 8.19
N VAL A 26 -15.89 11.98 8.42
CA VAL A 26 -15.01 11.48 9.48
C VAL A 26 -13.78 10.87 8.82
N PHE A 27 -12.64 11.03 9.45
CA PHE A 27 -11.37 10.47 8.98
C PHE A 27 -10.43 10.20 10.16
N VAL A 28 -9.38 9.43 9.91
CA VAL A 28 -8.38 9.07 10.90
C VAL A 28 -7.19 10.03 10.79
N LYS A 29 -6.69 10.50 11.93
CA LYS A 29 -5.39 11.13 12.10
C LYS A 29 -4.43 10.13 12.72
N ALA A 30 -3.23 9.99 12.17
CA ALA A 30 -2.13 9.24 12.77
C ALA A 30 -0.92 10.16 13.01
N GLN A 31 -0.17 9.92 14.08
CA GLN A 31 1.04 10.66 14.42
C GLN A 31 2.05 9.74 15.09
N ALA A 32 3.33 9.90 14.75
CA ALA A 32 4.41 9.16 15.36
C ALA A 32 4.65 9.62 16.81
N ASN A 33 4.82 8.66 17.72
CA ASN A 33 5.20 8.90 19.11
C ASN A 33 6.57 8.27 19.37
N GLU A 34 7.61 9.12 19.52
CA GLU A 34 8.98 8.69 19.75
C GLU A 34 9.13 7.92 21.08
N ALA A 35 8.51 8.42 22.14
CA ALA A 35 8.64 7.86 23.48
C ALA A 35 8.09 6.42 23.60
N ASN A 36 7.00 6.15 22.91
CA ASN A 36 6.34 4.84 22.90
C ASN A 36 6.76 3.98 21.69
N ASN A 37 7.52 4.54 20.76
CA ASN A 37 7.93 3.91 19.50
C ASN A 37 6.75 3.29 18.74
N ASN A 38 5.66 4.03 18.62
CA ASN A 38 4.44 3.61 17.94
C ASN A 38 3.76 4.80 17.22
N TYR A 39 2.67 4.51 16.51
CA TYR A 39 1.77 5.54 16.00
C TYR A 39 0.53 5.65 16.87
N GLU A 40 0.11 6.88 17.13
CA GLU A 40 -1.13 7.21 17.81
C GLU A 40 -2.21 7.53 16.77
N TYR A 41 -3.44 7.05 17.01
CA TYR A 41 -4.55 7.19 16.07
C TYR A 41 -5.76 7.80 16.76
N ASP A 42 -6.33 8.84 16.16
CA ASP A 42 -7.56 9.48 16.63
C ASP A 42 -8.50 9.82 15.47
N LEU A 43 -9.80 9.90 15.75
CA LEU A 43 -10.81 10.26 14.78
C LEU A 43 -11.00 11.78 14.73
N MET A 44 -11.13 12.29 13.51
CA MET A 44 -11.43 13.68 13.18
C MET A 44 -12.80 13.79 12.52
N LEU A 45 -13.49 14.89 12.75
CA LEU A 45 -14.78 15.23 12.11
C LEU A 45 -14.64 16.55 11.37
N CYS A 46 -14.97 16.56 10.10
CA CYS A 46 -15.30 17.75 9.35
C CYS A 46 -16.83 17.83 9.19
N LYS A 47 -17.41 18.91 9.63
CA LYS A 47 -18.83 19.19 9.52
C LYS A 47 -19.06 20.64 9.13
N ASP A 48 -19.75 20.83 8.01
CA ASP A 48 -20.01 22.16 7.45
C ASP A 48 -18.70 23.01 7.33
N GLY A 49 -17.58 22.37 6.95
CA GLY A 49 -16.26 22.98 6.78
C GLY A 49 -15.46 23.21 8.07
N LYS A 50 -15.99 22.86 9.23
CA LYS A 50 -15.26 22.95 10.51
C LYS A 50 -14.70 21.60 10.90
N ILE A 51 -13.38 21.55 11.13
CA ILE A 51 -12.66 20.35 11.56
C ILE A 51 -12.52 20.36 13.09
N SER A 52 -12.76 19.22 13.71
CA SER A 52 -12.59 18.99 15.14
C SER A 52 -12.16 17.56 15.42
N GLN A 53 -11.40 17.36 16.50
CA GLN A 53 -11.04 16.03 16.97
C GLN A 53 -12.23 15.38 17.70
N LEU A 54 -12.51 14.11 17.36
CA LEU A 54 -13.60 13.33 17.97
C LEU A 54 -13.13 12.46 19.13
N THR A 55 -11.91 11.91 19.05
CA THR A 55 -11.35 11.04 20.09
C THR A 55 -9.98 11.56 20.52
N ASP A 56 -9.58 11.22 21.76
CA ASP A 56 -8.23 11.43 22.29
C ASP A 56 -7.76 10.16 23.03
N ARG A 57 -7.97 9.01 22.37
CA ARG A 57 -7.66 7.69 22.92
C ARG A 57 -6.32 7.14 22.43
N LYS A 58 -5.78 7.75 21.38
CA LYS A 58 -4.47 7.40 20.80
C LYS A 58 -4.38 6.02 20.13
N ASN A 59 -5.51 5.30 19.99
CA ASN A 59 -5.55 3.95 19.47
C ASN A 59 -6.78 3.64 18.60
N VAL A 60 -7.47 4.66 18.08
CA VAL A 60 -8.68 4.48 17.25
C VAL A 60 -8.33 4.65 15.76
N SER A 61 -7.97 3.55 15.10
CA SER A 61 -7.54 3.51 13.69
C SER A 61 -8.66 3.15 12.71
N SER A 62 -9.81 2.63 13.20
CA SER A 62 -10.94 2.24 12.36
C SER A 62 -12.27 2.56 13.03
N TYR A 63 -13.32 2.73 12.22
CA TYR A 63 -14.66 3.05 12.71
C TYR A 63 -15.73 2.71 11.67
N THR A 64 -16.99 2.57 12.14
CA THR A 64 -18.17 2.32 11.30
C THR A 64 -19.34 3.19 11.74
N PHE A 65 -20.09 3.74 10.79
CA PHE A 65 -21.28 4.53 11.08
C PHE A 65 -22.48 3.61 11.36
N GLU A 66 -23.10 3.74 12.53
CA GLU A 66 -24.45 3.20 12.77
C GLU A 66 -25.48 4.02 11.97
N ASP A 67 -25.42 5.33 12.12
CA ASP A 67 -26.32 6.27 11.45
C ASP A 67 -25.64 7.66 11.25
N LYS A 68 -26.43 8.68 10.85
CA LYS A 68 -25.96 10.07 10.69
C LYS A 68 -25.58 10.77 11.98
N LYS A 69 -25.73 10.13 13.15
CA LYS A 69 -25.52 10.74 14.47
C LYS A 69 -24.53 9.98 15.33
N THR A 70 -24.19 8.75 14.93
CA THR A 70 -23.45 7.81 15.77
C THR A 70 -22.47 7.01 14.95
N LEU A 71 -21.28 6.85 15.48
CA LEU A 71 -20.31 5.88 14.96
C LEU A 71 -19.86 4.92 16.07
N TRP A 72 -19.24 3.84 15.64
CA TRP A 72 -18.70 2.80 16.50
C TRP A 72 -17.28 2.49 16.12
N PHE A 73 -16.49 2.08 17.11
CA PHE A 73 -15.16 1.51 16.92
C PHE A 73 -14.92 0.40 17.93
N THR A 74 -13.94 -0.43 17.67
CA THR A 74 -13.56 -1.56 18.51
C THR A 74 -12.16 -1.40 19.05
N LEU A 75 -11.94 -1.84 20.28
CA LEU A 75 -10.64 -1.87 20.94
C LEU A 75 -10.51 -3.18 21.73
N PRO A 76 -9.28 -3.71 21.94
CA PRO A 76 -9.06 -4.73 22.93
C PRO A 76 -9.60 -4.28 24.31
N LEU A 77 -10.16 -5.20 25.08
CA LEU A 77 -10.58 -4.87 26.44
C LEU A 77 -9.34 -4.67 27.32
N LYS A 78 -9.28 -3.57 28.07
CA LYS A 78 -8.08 -3.10 28.78
C LYS A 78 -7.43 -4.14 29.70
N ASP A 79 -8.27 -4.96 30.37
CA ASP A 79 -7.81 -5.94 31.35
C ASP A 79 -7.87 -7.39 30.83
N ASP A 80 -8.29 -7.59 29.58
CA ASP A 80 -8.42 -8.92 28.95
C ASP A 80 -8.38 -8.80 27.42
N GLU A 81 -7.19 -8.84 26.83
CA GLU A 81 -6.98 -8.70 25.38
C GLU A 81 -7.62 -9.84 24.55
N LYS A 82 -8.07 -10.92 25.21
CA LYS A 82 -8.85 -11.99 24.56
C LYS A 82 -10.29 -11.56 24.27
N LYS A 83 -10.68 -10.36 24.66
CA LYS A 83 -12.01 -9.79 24.45
C LYS A 83 -11.94 -8.48 23.69
N THR A 84 -12.98 -8.20 22.92
CA THR A 84 -13.13 -6.95 22.19
C THR A 84 -14.24 -6.10 22.82
N ALA A 85 -13.89 -4.85 23.18
CA ALA A 85 -14.83 -3.83 23.64
C ALA A 85 -15.33 -3.01 22.46
N PHE A 86 -16.64 -2.84 22.36
CA PHE A 86 -17.30 -2.02 21.35
C PHE A 86 -17.65 -0.67 21.96
N TRP A 87 -17.19 0.40 21.32
CA TRP A 87 -17.37 1.76 21.75
C TRP A 87 -18.33 2.50 20.83
N ARG A 88 -19.29 3.19 21.41
CA ARG A 88 -20.29 4.00 20.72
C ARG A 88 -19.99 5.48 20.94
N LEU A 89 -19.88 6.27 19.87
CA LEU A 89 -19.54 7.68 19.91
C LEU A 89 -20.63 8.54 19.23
N PRO A 90 -21.32 9.41 19.97
CA PRO A 90 -22.26 10.37 19.38
C PRO A 90 -21.53 11.51 18.64
N LEU A 91 -21.95 11.81 17.40
CA LEU A 91 -21.36 12.90 16.58
C LEU A 91 -21.83 14.32 16.95
N LYS A 92 -22.69 14.46 17.95
CA LYS A 92 -23.11 15.76 18.49
C LYS A 92 -22.20 16.30 19.59
N GLY A 93 -21.18 15.53 19.96
CA GLY A 93 -20.32 15.74 21.11
C GLY A 93 -20.68 14.81 22.28
N GLY A 94 -19.79 14.74 23.26
CA GLY A 94 -19.84 13.80 24.38
C GLY A 94 -18.71 12.76 24.27
N GLU A 95 -18.56 11.94 25.30
CA GLU A 95 -17.55 10.89 25.35
C GLU A 95 -18.03 9.61 24.68
N ALA A 96 -17.09 8.84 24.13
CA ALA A 96 -17.36 7.48 23.69
C ALA A 96 -17.68 6.60 24.90
N ILE A 97 -18.77 5.83 24.82
CA ILE A 97 -19.18 4.89 25.87
C ILE A 97 -18.91 3.45 25.42
N GLN A 98 -18.37 2.64 26.32
CA GLN A 98 -18.29 1.20 26.12
C GLN A 98 -19.69 0.60 26.18
N ALA A 99 -20.21 0.17 25.04
CA ALA A 99 -21.58 -0.28 24.90
C ALA A 99 -21.72 -1.79 24.97
N GLU A 100 -20.77 -2.54 24.36
CA GLU A 100 -20.81 -3.99 24.27
C GLU A 100 -19.40 -4.58 24.52
N VAL A 101 -19.34 -5.85 24.91
CA VAL A 101 -18.09 -6.65 24.98
C VAL A 101 -18.37 -8.03 24.40
N ILE A 102 -17.51 -8.47 23.49
CA ILE A 102 -17.57 -9.80 22.92
C ILE A 102 -16.34 -10.60 23.39
N ASN A 103 -16.59 -11.86 23.81
CA ASN A 103 -15.55 -12.78 24.29
C ASN A 103 -14.77 -13.41 23.13
N GLN A 104 -14.22 -12.55 22.26
CA GLN A 104 -13.37 -12.91 21.14
C GLN A 104 -12.37 -11.76 20.91
N PRO A 105 -11.10 -12.02 20.62
CA PRO A 105 -10.13 -11.00 20.28
C PRO A 105 -10.35 -10.48 18.85
N GLY A 106 -9.91 -9.25 18.59
CA GLY A 106 -9.80 -8.71 17.23
C GLY A 106 -11.11 -8.58 16.44
N VAL A 107 -12.28 -8.60 17.10
CA VAL A 107 -13.57 -8.48 16.41
C VAL A 107 -13.70 -7.10 15.77
N GLN A 108 -14.09 -7.06 14.49
CA GLN A 108 -14.33 -5.83 13.76
C GLN A 108 -15.80 -5.68 13.42
N ILE A 109 -16.32 -4.46 13.54
CA ILE A 109 -17.65 -4.10 13.05
C ILE A 109 -17.51 -3.74 11.58
N LEU A 110 -18.05 -4.57 10.71
CA LEU A 110 -18.04 -4.33 9.28
C LEU A 110 -19.12 -3.31 8.87
N ASP A 111 -20.38 -3.56 9.27
CA ASP A 111 -21.50 -2.67 8.98
C ASP A 111 -22.71 -2.95 9.91
N PHE A 112 -23.77 -2.17 9.76
CA PHE A 112 -25.06 -2.34 10.42
C PHE A 112 -26.11 -2.74 9.38
N ILE A 113 -26.72 -3.92 9.58
CA ILE A 113 -27.88 -4.35 8.75
C ILE A 113 -29.10 -3.48 9.11
N ASN A 114 -29.27 -3.23 10.41
CA ASN A 114 -30.23 -2.32 11.01
C ASN A 114 -29.73 -1.94 12.42
N PRO A 115 -30.39 -1.03 13.16
CA PRO A 115 -29.92 -0.60 14.48
C PRO A 115 -29.70 -1.70 15.52
N ASP A 116 -30.36 -2.84 15.36
CA ASP A 116 -30.30 -3.95 16.30
C ASP A 116 -29.35 -5.08 15.85
N LEU A 117 -28.96 -5.10 14.57
CA LEU A 117 -28.21 -6.20 13.97
C LEU A 117 -26.93 -5.70 13.29
N MET A 118 -25.78 -6.14 13.80
CA MET A 118 -24.44 -5.81 13.30
C MET A 118 -23.87 -6.94 12.47
N LEU A 119 -23.16 -6.61 11.40
CA LEU A 119 -22.27 -7.51 10.68
C LEU A 119 -20.86 -7.39 11.25
N LEU A 120 -20.31 -8.50 11.70
CA LEU A 120 -18.99 -8.58 12.31
C LEU A 120 -18.06 -9.47 11.51
N SER A 121 -16.76 -9.17 11.59
CA SER A 121 -15.67 -10.04 11.16
C SER A 121 -14.94 -10.58 12.38
N ILE A 122 -14.69 -11.89 12.41
CA ILE A 122 -13.96 -12.56 13.49
C ILE A 122 -12.97 -13.55 12.86
N GLU A 123 -11.72 -13.42 13.27
CA GLU A 123 -10.69 -14.42 12.93
C GLU A 123 -10.70 -15.56 13.93
N HIS A 124 -10.72 -16.77 13.42
CA HIS A 124 -10.59 -18.00 14.19
C HIS A 124 -9.22 -18.60 14.00
N THR A 125 -8.54 -18.85 15.10
CA THR A 125 -7.33 -19.68 15.15
C THR A 125 -7.73 -21.07 15.61
N PRO A 126 -7.33 -22.14 14.91
CA PRO A 126 -7.56 -23.49 15.38
C PRO A 126 -6.96 -23.69 16.78
N GLU A 127 -7.72 -24.29 17.66
CA GLU A 127 -7.23 -24.62 19.00
C GLU A 127 -6.34 -25.87 18.90
N ASP A 128 -5.04 -25.72 19.10
CA ASP A 128 -4.15 -26.85 19.34
C ASP A 128 -4.17 -27.18 20.84
N LYS A 129 -4.63 -28.38 21.17
CA LYS A 129 -4.73 -28.89 22.57
C LYS A 129 -3.45 -29.57 23.05
N HIS A 130 -2.42 -29.60 22.22
CA HIS A 130 -1.14 -30.18 22.61
C HIS A 130 -0.47 -29.34 23.70
N PRO A 131 0.13 -29.93 24.75
CA PRO A 131 0.93 -29.18 25.70
C PRO A 131 2.04 -28.40 24.99
N HIS A 132 2.22 -27.13 25.36
CA HIS A 132 3.21 -26.23 24.77
C HIS A 132 2.96 -25.93 23.27
N ALA A 133 1.69 -25.86 22.85
CA ALA A 133 1.32 -25.48 21.50
C ALA A 133 1.83 -24.06 21.11
N GLU A 134 2.15 -23.23 22.10
CA GLU A 134 2.75 -21.91 21.93
C GLU A 134 4.22 -21.92 21.48
N ASP A 135 4.89 -23.08 21.57
CA ASP A 135 6.32 -23.20 21.27
C ASP A 135 6.61 -23.58 19.81
N TYR A 136 5.57 -23.90 19.01
CA TYR A 136 5.74 -24.35 17.63
C TYR A 136 4.56 -23.96 16.72
N GLU A 137 4.78 -24.04 15.42
CA GLU A 137 3.77 -23.85 14.37
C GLU A 137 3.57 -25.13 13.56
N VAL A 138 2.31 -25.47 13.25
CA VAL A 138 1.98 -26.60 12.37
C VAL A 138 1.63 -26.07 10.99
N LEU A 139 2.53 -26.26 10.03
CA LEU A 139 2.44 -25.70 8.68
C LEU A 139 1.95 -26.78 7.70
N ALA A 140 0.67 -26.79 7.37
CA ALA A 140 0.05 -27.78 6.49
C ALA A 140 -0.60 -27.18 5.23
N GLU A 141 -0.50 -25.86 5.04
CA GLU A 141 -1.07 -25.14 3.90
C GLU A 141 -0.14 -24.01 3.44
N SER A 142 -0.34 -23.53 2.21
CA SER A 142 0.41 -22.41 1.64
C SER A 142 -0.57 -21.32 1.16
N PRO A 143 -0.29 -20.03 1.46
CA PRO A 143 0.80 -19.58 2.30
C PRO A 143 0.60 -19.95 3.78
N TYR A 144 1.68 -20.22 4.48
CA TYR A 144 1.65 -20.56 5.92
C TYR A 144 1.91 -19.33 6.81
N TYR A 145 2.47 -18.28 6.26
CA TYR A 145 2.56 -16.95 6.86
C TYR A 145 2.19 -15.88 5.84
N MET A 146 1.96 -14.66 6.32
CA MET A 146 1.70 -13.50 5.47
C MET A 146 2.35 -12.26 6.07
N ASN A 147 2.89 -11.42 5.20
CA ASN A 147 3.53 -10.17 5.61
C ASN A 147 2.58 -9.29 6.43
N GLY A 148 3.02 -8.85 7.58
CA GLY A 148 2.24 -8.04 8.53
C GLY A 148 1.20 -8.82 9.36
N GLN A 149 1.03 -10.14 9.12
CA GLN A 149 0.08 -10.97 9.87
C GLN A 149 0.77 -12.11 10.65
N GLY A 150 2.05 -12.40 10.35
CA GLY A 150 2.74 -13.53 10.93
C GLY A 150 2.23 -14.87 10.38
N PHE A 151 2.31 -15.93 11.18
CA PHE A 151 1.81 -17.25 10.80
C PHE A 151 0.28 -17.27 10.75
N ILE A 152 -0.25 -17.72 9.61
CA ILE A 152 -1.69 -17.75 9.30
C ILE A 152 -2.23 -19.16 9.04
N ALA A 153 -1.39 -20.20 9.16
CA ALA A 153 -1.78 -21.57 8.91
C ALA A 153 -3.00 -21.96 9.77
N GLY A 154 -4.05 -22.44 9.13
CA GLY A 154 -5.31 -22.80 9.78
C GLY A 154 -6.19 -21.63 10.23
N LYS A 155 -5.72 -20.38 10.26
CA LYS A 155 -6.56 -19.23 10.61
C LYS A 155 -7.60 -18.95 9.54
N ARG A 156 -8.82 -18.61 9.96
CA ARG A 156 -9.94 -18.32 9.07
C ARG A 156 -10.75 -17.15 9.58
N THR A 157 -10.95 -16.17 8.73
CA THR A 157 -11.84 -15.03 9.00
C THR A 157 -13.23 -15.35 8.47
N HIS A 158 -14.23 -15.18 9.33
CA HIS A 158 -15.63 -15.38 8.96
C HIS A 158 -16.48 -14.18 9.32
N TYR A 159 -17.61 -14.01 8.61
CA TYR A 159 -18.61 -13.03 8.92
C TYR A 159 -19.69 -13.62 9.84
N TYR A 160 -20.17 -12.80 10.78
CA TYR A 160 -21.15 -13.13 11.80
C TYR A 160 -22.20 -12.05 11.91
N LEU A 161 -23.37 -12.40 12.40
CA LEU A 161 -24.38 -11.45 12.84
C LEU A 161 -24.39 -11.39 14.36
N TYR A 162 -24.38 -10.19 14.90
CA TYR A 162 -24.57 -9.93 16.31
C TYR A 162 -25.87 -9.17 16.55
N ASP A 163 -26.82 -9.85 17.27
CA ASP A 163 -28.07 -9.24 17.70
C ASP A 163 -27.86 -8.52 19.02
N ARG A 164 -27.98 -7.20 19.01
CA ARG A 164 -27.74 -6.33 20.16
C ARG A 164 -28.84 -6.42 21.22
N LYS A 165 -30.08 -6.80 20.86
CA LYS A 165 -31.19 -6.94 21.82
C LYS A 165 -31.03 -8.20 22.64
N THR A 166 -30.75 -9.30 21.97
CA THR A 166 -30.58 -10.60 22.62
C THR A 166 -29.16 -10.85 23.10
N LYS A 167 -28.19 -10.02 22.64
CA LYS A 167 -26.74 -10.17 22.90
C LYS A 167 -26.19 -11.53 22.43
N THR A 168 -26.67 -11.98 21.27
CA THR A 168 -26.30 -13.28 20.70
C THR A 168 -25.53 -13.12 19.41
N LEU A 169 -24.49 -13.92 19.26
CA LEU A 169 -23.72 -14.09 18.04
C LEU A 169 -24.31 -15.27 17.25
N SER A 170 -24.46 -15.10 15.94
CA SER A 170 -24.90 -16.19 15.04
C SER A 170 -23.79 -17.23 14.84
N ASP A 171 -24.13 -18.33 14.19
CA ASP A 171 -23.13 -19.14 13.51
C ASP A 171 -22.46 -18.35 12.36
N PRO A 172 -21.25 -18.73 11.90
CA PRO A 172 -20.58 -18.04 10.80
C PRO A 172 -21.40 -18.14 9.51
N ILE A 173 -21.78 -16.97 8.95
CA ILE A 173 -22.58 -16.92 7.72
C ILE A 173 -21.74 -17.27 6.48
N THR A 174 -20.41 -17.22 6.59
CA THR A 174 -19.44 -17.55 5.53
C THR A 174 -18.72 -18.87 5.77
N ASN A 175 -19.30 -19.79 6.56
CA ASN A 175 -18.69 -21.10 6.83
C ASN A 175 -18.32 -21.84 5.53
N GLY A 176 -17.09 -22.37 5.46
CA GLY A 176 -16.53 -23.05 4.26
C GLY A 176 -16.10 -22.10 3.14
N LEU A 177 -16.10 -20.79 3.38
CA LEU A 177 -15.67 -19.75 2.44
C LEU A 177 -14.60 -18.86 3.07
N LYS A 178 -13.78 -18.26 2.20
CA LYS A 178 -12.86 -17.16 2.54
C LYS A 178 -13.46 -15.87 1.95
N PRO A 179 -14.23 -15.09 2.74
CA PRO A 179 -14.83 -13.85 2.27
C PRO A 179 -13.77 -12.75 2.11
N ASP A 180 -14.00 -11.86 1.14
CA ASP A 180 -13.12 -10.74 0.87
C ASP A 180 -13.91 -9.43 0.90
N VAL A 181 -14.62 -9.09 -0.17
CA VAL A 181 -15.39 -7.85 -0.29
C VAL A 181 -16.87 -8.08 -0.02
N PHE A 182 -17.55 -7.09 0.55
CA PHE A 182 -18.96 -7.19 0.90
C PHE A 182 -19.68 -5.83 0.78
N ILE A 183 -21.01 -5.90 0.71
CA ILE A 183 -21.90 -4.75 0.86
C ILE A 183 -23.20 -5.17 1.56
N VAL A 184 -23.76 -4.24 2.36
CA VAL A 184 -25.10 -4.37 2.94
C VAL A 184 -26.06 -3.54 2.10
N LYS A 185 -27.08 -4.20 1.52
CA LYS A 185 -28.10 -3.56 0.68
C LYS A 185 -29.47 -4.15 0.98
N ASP A 186 -30.47 -3.29 1.22
CA ASP A 186 -31.88 -3.66 1.43
C ASP A 186 -32.09 -4.74 2.51
N GLY A 187 -31.27 -4.66 3.58
CA GLY A 187 -31.33 -5.61 4.71
C GLY A 187 -30.67 -6.97 4.44
N LYS A 188 -30.06 -7.16 3.28
CA LYS A 188 -29.29 -8.35 2.91
C LYS A 188 -27.80 -8.05 2.84
N ILE A 189 -26.98 -9.10 2.90
CA ILE A 189 -25.53 -9.01 2.77
C ILE A 189 -25.14 -9.68 1.46
N TYR A 190 -24.48 -8.93 0.59
CA TYR A 190 -23.86 -9.46 -0.62
C TYR A 190 -22.35 -9.48 -0.40
N PHE A 191 -21.68 -10.55 -0.79
CA PHE A 191 -20.24 -10.67 -0.63
C PHE A 191 -19.61 -11.55 -1.70
N ALA A 192 -18.34 -11.29 -1.99
CA ALA A 192 -17.52 -12.16 -2.81
C ALA A 192 -16.64 -13.03 -1.90
N ALA A 193 -16.45 -14.28 -2.29
CA ALA A 193 -15.63 -15.22 -1.53
C ALA A 193 -15.05 -16.31 -2.43
N ASN A 194 -13.87 -16.79 -2.04
CA ASN A 194 -13.33 -18.06 -2.53
C ASN A 194 -13.83 -19.22 -1.67
N GLU A 195 -13.97 -20.42 -2.25
CA GLU A 195 -14.16 -21.63 -1.46
C GLU A 195 -12.91 -21.93 -0.64
N ASP A 196 -13.08 -22.29 0.63
CA ASP A 196 -11.98 -22.77 1.45
C ASP A 196 -11.64 -24.21 1.10
N LYS A 197 -10.68 -24.40 0.20
CA LYS A 197 -10.18 -25.71 -0.24
C LYS A 197 -8.95 -26.20 0.53
N GLY A 198 -8.60 -25.53 1.63
CA GLY A 198 -7.44 -25.88 2.46
C GLY A 198 -6.11 -25.48 1.80
N ALA A 199 -5.23 -26.45 1.55
CA ALA A 199 -3.81 -26.26 1.29
C ALA A 199 -3.43 -25.40 0.08
N ARG A 200 -4.32 -25.16 -0.87
CA ARG A 200 -4.03 -24.34 -2.07
C ARG A 200 -5.18 -23.40 -2.37
N GLN A 201 -4.88 -22.12 -2.47
CA GLN A 201 -5.83 -21.11 -2.92
C GLN A 201 -5.63 -20.81 -4.40
N SER A 202 -6.71 -20.62 -5.14
CA SER A 202 -6.66 -20.11 -6.51
C SER A 202 -7.03 -18.64 -6.48
N PHE A 203 -6.23 -17.80 -7.13
CA PHE A 203 -6.68 -16.48 -7.58
C PHE A 203 -7.76 -16.66 -8.67
N PHE A 204 -8.46 -15.63 -9.06
CA PHE A 204 -9.44 -15.67 -10.16
C PHE A 204 -10.53 -16.76 -10.00
N SER A 205 -11.02 -16.99 -8.79
CA SER A 205 -12.03 -18.02 -8.51
C SER A 205 -13.16 -17.57 -7.59
N MET A 206 -13.30 -16.26 -7.38
CA MET A 206 -14.33 -15.72 -6.48
C MET A 206 -15.73 -15.98 -7.03
N SER A 207 -16.65 -16.24 -6.11
CA SER A 207 -18.09 -16.34 -6.37
C SER A 207 -18.82 -15.24 -5.61
N LEU A 208 -19.94 -14.77 -6.17
CA LEU A 208 -20.85 -13.87 -5.49
C LEU A 208 -21.91 -14.66 -4.71
N TYR A 209 -22.19 -14.21 -3.51
CA TYR A 209 -23.16 -14.76 -2.58
C TYR A 209 -24.11 -13.68 -2.07
N GLU A 210 -25.34 -14.09 -1.75
CA GLU A 210 -26.33 -13.33 -0.97
C GLU A 210 -26.56 -14.06 0.35
N TYR A 211 -26.63 -13.32 1.44
CA TYR A 211 -27.14 -13.83 2.72
C TYR A 211 -28.36 -13.01 3.16
N ASP A 212 -29.47 -13.70 3.42
CA ASP A 212 -30.69 -13.13 3.98
C ASP A 212 -30.73 -13.37 5.50
N PRO A 213 -30.60 -12.30 6.32
CA PRO A 213 -30.59 -12.42 7.77
C PRO A 213 -31.93 -12.86 8.38
N ILE A 214 -33.06 -12.59 7.68
CA ILE A 214 -34.41 -12.96 8.14
C ILE A 214 -34.67 -14.45 7.86
N ALA A 215 -34.40 -14.89 6.63
CA ALA A 215 -34.55 -16.28 6.24
C ALA A 215 -33.41 -17.16 6.78
N LYS A 216 -32.30 -16.56 7.23
CA LYS A 216 -31.04 -17.23 7.66
C LYS A 216 -30.50 -18.17 6.58
N THR A 217 -30.56 -17.74 5.32
CA THR A 217 -30.13 -18.54 4.18
C THR A 217 -29.03 -17.84 3.40
N ARG A 218 -28.04 -18.62 2.98
CA ARG A 218 -26.99 -18.20 2.04
C ARG A 218 -27.29 -18.77 0.66
N THR A 219 -27.34 -17.91 -0.33
CA THR A 219 -27.55 -18.26 -1.73
C THR A 219 -26.29 -17.99 -2.52
N HIS A 220 -25.78 -18.98 -3.24
CA HIS A 220 -24.74 -18.79 -4.25
C HIS A 220 -25.39 -18.13 -5.48
N LEU A 221 -24.90 -16.95 -5.88
CA LEU A 221 -25.45 -16.20 -6.99
C LEU A 221 -24.82 -16.64 -8.32
N ILE A 222 -23.49 -16.56 -8.40
CA ILE A 222 -22.73 -16.88 -9.61
C ILE A 222 -21.25 -17.08 -9.28
N ASN A 223 -20.58 -17.96 -10.05
CA ASN A 223 -19.12 -18.01 -10.09
C ASN A 223 -18.63 -17.00 -11.14
N THR A 224 -17.79 -16.05 -10.72
CA THR A 224 -17.28 -15.01 -11.61
C THR A 224 -16.08 -15.45 -12.43
N HIS A 225 -15.32 -16.45 -11.95
CA HIS A 225 -14.01 -16.83 -12.48
C HIS A 225 -13.02 -15.65 -12.55
N MET A 226 -13.16 -14.70 -11.63
CA MET A 226 -12.36 -13.49 -11.55
C MET A 226 -11.93 -13.25 -10.09
N ASP A 227 -10.97 -12.39 -9.92
CA ASP A 227 -10.62 -11.75 -8.64
C ASP A 227 -11.33 -10.39 -8.57
N LEU A 228 -12.02 -10.13 -7.46
CA LEU A 228 -12.84 -8.92 -7.27
C LEU A 228 -12.13 -7.97 -6.28
N PHE A 229 -12.00 -6.71 -6.65
CA PHE A 229 -11.28 -5.70 -5.88
C PHE A 229 -12.19 -4.82 -5.01
N ASN A 230 -13.49 -4.78 -5.31
CA ASN A 230 -14.51 -4.08 -4.54
C ASN A 230 -15.88 -4.71 -4.80
N LEU A 231 -16.86 -4.31 -3.99
CA LEU A 231 -18.27 -4.62 -4.22
C LEU A 231 -19.11 -3.43 -3.79
N ASP A 232 -19.81 -2.83 -4.74
CA ASP A 232 -20.73 -1.73 -4.57
C ASP A 232 -22.11 -2.11 -5.16
N ALA A 233 -23.14 -1.27 -5.02
CA ALA A 233 -24.45 -1.53 -5.60
C ALA A 233 -25.18 -0.25 -5.97
N ASP A 234 -25.85 -0.27 -7.12
CA ASP A 234 -26.93 0.66 -7.45
C ASP A 234 -28.32 0.07 -7.06
N GLU A 235 -29.40 0.60 -7.59
CA GLU A 235 -30.75 0.11 -7.24
C GLU A 235 -30.95 -1.37 -7.58
N ASN A 236 -30.44 -1.85 -8.73
CA ASN A 236 -30.79 -3.14 -9.32
C ASN A 236 -29.58 -4.07 -9.54
N ARG A 237 -28.35 -3.55 -9.38
CA ARG A 237 -27.13 -4.26 -9.75
C ARG A 237 -26.12 -4.26 -8.59
N LEU A 238 -25.28 -5.28 -8.55
CA LEU A 238 -24.01 -5.26 -7.85
C LEU A 238 -22.94 -4.81 -8.83
N LEU A 239 -22.10 -3.86 -8.44
CA LEU A 239 -21.04 -3.25 -9.26
C LEU A 239 -19.69 -3.63 -8.68
N PHE A 240 -18.76 -4.07 -9.51
CA PHE A 240 -17.43 -4.46 -9.04
C PHE A 240 -16.37 -4.36 -10.13
N PHE A 241 -15.18 -3.93 -9.72
CA PHE A 241 -13.99 -4.07 -10.53
C PHE A 241 -13.42 -5.47 -10.33
N ALA A 242 -13.08 -6.15 -11.43
CA ALA A 242 -12.56 -7.50 -11.40
C ALA A 242 -11.58 -7.77 -12.54
N SER A 243 -10.68 -8.74 -12.32
CA SER A 243 -9.73 -9.24 -13.33
C SER A 243 -9.81 -10.76 -13.42
N ASP A 244 -9.74 -11.30 -14.62
CA ASP A 244 -9.58 -12.74 -14.86
C ASP A 244 -8.12 -13.15 -15.08
N GLY A 245 -7.19 -12.20 -14.97
CA GLY A 245 -5.76 -12.42 -15.13
C GLY A 245 -5.28 -12.78 -16.53
N ARG A 246 -6.16 -12.82 -17.54
CA ARG A 246 -5.80 -13.34 -18.87
C ARG A 246 -4.85 -12.45 -19.66
N GLN A 247 -4.85 -11.14 -19.41
CA GLN A 247 -3.99 -10.21 -20.14
C GLN A 247 -2.55 -10.30 -19.63
N ILE A 248 -2.30 -9.84 -18.44
CA ILE A 248 -0.96 -9.77 -17.84
C ILE A 248 -0.89 -10.42 -16.45
N GLY A 249 -1.64 -11.50 -16.21
CA GLY A 249 -1.61 -12.26 -14.96
C GLY A 249 -2.11 -11.45 -13.77
N LEU A 250 -1.40 -11.56 -12.65
CA LEU A 250 -1.72 -10.88 -11.38
C LEU A 250 -1.71 -9.35 -11.49
N ASN A 251 -0.97 -8.81 -12.45
CA ASN A 251 -0.86 -7.37 -12.69
C ASN A 251 -1.93 -6.82 -13.63
N SER A 252 -2.87 -7.63 -14.12
CA SER A 252 -3.94 -7.16 -15.02
C SER A 252 -4.78 -6.07 -14.36
N ASN A 253 -4.92 -4.93 -15.01
CA ASN A 253 -5.84 -3.89 -14.57
C ASN A 253 -7.27 -4.42 -14.58
N PRO A 254 -8.06 -4.15 -13.52
CA PRO A 254 -9.42 -4.67 -13.44
C PRO A 254 -10.37 -3.88 -14.34
N LYS A 255 -11.35 -4.56 -14.90
CA LYS A 255 -12.46 -3.97 -15.64
C LYS A 255 -13.69 -3.84 -14.76
N LEU A 256 -14.58 -2.92 -15.07
CA LEU A 256 -15.83 -2.73 -14.34
C LEU A 256 -16.93 -3.62 -14.88
N TYR A 257 -17.54 -4.39 -14.00
CA TYR A 257 -18.66 -5.28 -14.27
C TYR A 257 -19.87 -4.95 -13.41
N ALA A 258 -21.05 -5.35 -13.89
CA ALA A 258 -22.28 -5.35 -13.12
C ALA A 258 -22.92 -6.74 -13.12
N TYR A 259 -23.42 -7.16 -11.96
CA TYR A 259 -24.29 -8.32 -11.82
C TYR A 259 -25.74 -7.85 -11.63
N SER A 260 -26.63 -8.15 -12.60
CA SER A 260 -28.06 -7.85 -12.51
C SER A 260 -28.72 -8.79 -11.50
N LEU A 261 -29.35 -8.23 -10.46
CA LEU A 261 -30.10 -9.00 -9.46
C LEU A 261 -31.36 -9.65 -10.05
N ALA A 262 -31.94 -9.05 -11.09
CA ALA A 262 -33.13 -9.57 -11.78
C ALA A 262 -32.77 -10.66 -12.78
N ASP A 263 -31.81 -10.39 -13.68
CA ASP A 263 -31.50 -11.27 -14.82
C ASP A 263 -30.48 -12.35 -14.45
N LYS A 264 -29.78 -12.20 -13.30
CA LYS A 264 -28.73 -13.11 -12.78
C LYS A 264 -27.58 -13.29 -13.77
N LYS A 265 -27.15 -12.20 -14.40
CA LYS A 265 -26.06 -12.16 -15.39
C LYS A 265 -25.04 -11.11 -15.03
N ILE A 266 -23.80 -11.36 -15.45
CA ILE A 266 -22.71 -10.40 -15.38
C ILE A 266 -22.55 -9.75 -16.75
N ASP A 267 -22.52 -8.42 -16.78
CA ASP A 267 -22.26 -7.62 -17.96
C ASP A 267 -21.01 -6.76 -17.73
N LEU A 268 -20.18 -6.59 -18.77
CA LEU A 268 -19.07 -5.65 -18.77
C LEU A 268 -19.64 -4.24 -18.95
N ILE A 269 -19.36 -3.35 -18.00
CA ILE A 269 -19.83 -1.95 -18.03
C ILE A 269 -18.78 -1.05 -18.66
N ALA A 270 -17.51 -1.19 -18.22
CA ALA A 270 -16.41 -0.40 -18.77
C ALA A 270 -15.15 -1.25 -18.91
N ASP A 271 -14.55 -1.20 -20.10
CA ASP A 271 -13.22 -1.76 -20.37
C ASP A 271 -12.16 -0.73 -19.93
N TRP A 272 -11.95 -0.66 -18.60
CA TRP A 272 -11.02 0.26 -18.00
C TRP A 272 -9.58 -0.24 -18.22
N HIS A 273 -8.67 0.65 -18.62
CA HIS A 273 -7.31 0.27 -18.99
C HIS A 273 -6.26 0.58 -17.94
N GLU A 274 -6.60 1.42 -16.95
CA GLU A 274 -5.70 1.79 -15.86
C GLU A 274 -6.06 1.04 -14.56
N CYS A 275 -5.23 1.18 -13.53
CA CYS A 275 -5.46 0.56 -12.24
C CYS A 275 -6.70 1.10 -11.52
N LEU A 276 -7.21 0.33 -10.57
CA LEU A 276 -8.17 0.81 -9.58
C LEU A 276 -7.42 1.32 -8.35
N GLY A 277 -7.75 2.53 -7.91
CA GLY A 277 -7.18 3.10 -6.70
C GLY A 277 -5.94 3.96 -6.92
N ASN A 278 -5.24 4.24 -5.82
CA ASN A 278 -4.04 5.05 -5.80
C ASN A 278 -2.79 4.17 -5.67
N THR A 279 -1.93 4.18 -6.67
CA THR A 279 -0.65 3.46 -6.70
C THR A 279 0.57 4.40 -6.62
N VAL A 280 0.35 5.71 -6.44
CA VAL A 280 1.44 6.68 -6.25
C VAL A 280 2.08 6.47 -4.88
N GLY A 281 3.35 6.07 -4.89
CA GLY A 281 4.11 5.73 -3.68
C GLY A 281 4.56 6.95 -2.90
N THR A 282 4.53 6.83 -1.57
CA THR A 282 5.16 7.74 -0.61
C THR A 282 5.48 6.98 0.68
N ASP A 283 6.50 7.40 1.39
CA ASP A 283 6.81 6.94 2.75
C ASP A 283 6.03 7.70 3.83
N CYS A 284 5.14 8.63 3.42
CA CYS A 284 4.34 9.48 4.29
C CYS A 284 2.83 9.19 4.22
N ALA A 285 2.41 7.96 3.90
CA ALA A 285 1.01 7.53 3.90
C ALA A 285 0.83 6.27 4.75
N LEU A 286 0.42 6.44 6.01
CA LEU A 286 0.12 5.33 6.93
C LEU A 286 -1.29 4.77 6.77
N LEU A 287 -2.18 5.58 6.24
CA LEU A 287 -3.62 5.31 6.19
C LEU A 287 -4.07 5.30 4.74
N GLY A 288 -4.74 4.24 4.36
CA GLY A 288 -5.39 4.13 3.06
C GLY A 288 -6.84 4.66 3.08
N GLY A 289 -7.56 4.36 2.01
CA GLY A 289 -8.98 4.63 1.87
C GLY A 289 -9.60 3.68 0.85
N ASN A 290 -10.91 3.78 0.67
CA ASN A 290 -11.60 3.02 -0.35
C ASN A 290 -11.24 3.57 -1.74
N ALA A 291 -10.97 2.67 -2.68
CA ALA A 291 -10.77 3.02 -4.08
C ALA A 291 -12.10 3.43 -4.77
N THR A 292 -13.23 3.00 -4.22
CA THR A 292 -14.58 3.24 -4.75
C THR A 292 -15.51 3.84 -3.70
N CYS A 293 -16.54 4.55 -4.16
CA CYS A 293 -17.60 5.09 -3.32
C CYS A 293 -18.85 5.36 -4.17
N MET A 294 -20.03 5.05 -3.63
CA MET A 294 -21.29 5.42 -4.27
C MET A 294 -21.72 6.85 -3.93
N ASP A 295 -22.03 7.68 -4.94
CA ASP A 295 -22.81 8.91 -4.80
C ASP A 295 -24.18 8.71 -5.45
N LYS A 296 -25.18 8.38 -4.64
CA LYS A 296 -26.51 7.93 -5.08
C LYS A 296 -26.39 6.65 -5.93
N ASN A 297 -26.68 6.72 -7.23
CA ASN A 297 -26.59 5.61 -8.17
C ASN A 297 -25.32 5.65 -9.05
N ARG A 298 -24.41 6.60 -8.79
CA ARG A 298 -23.13 6.70 -9.50
C ARG A 298 -22.04 6.01 -8.73
N LEU A 299 -21.34 5.10 -9.35
CA LEU A 299 -20.11 4.54 -8.82
C LEU A 299 -18.95 5.51 -9.12
N CYS A 300 -18.33 6.04 -8.08
CA CYS A 300 -17.13 6.87 -8.20
C CYS A 300 -15.90 6.06 -7.80
N PHE A 301 -14.79 6.26 -8.50
CA PHE A 301 -13.55 5.53 -8.23
C PHE A 301 -12.31 6.37 -8.56
N THR A 302 -11.22 6.10 -7.84
CA THR A 302 -9.92 6.67 -8.15
C THR A 302 -9.11 5.74 -9.04
N SER A 303 -8.25 6.31 -9.87
CA SER A 303 -7.30 5.59 -10.71
C SER A 303 -6.04 6.40 -10.90
N THR A 304 -4.89 5.74 -10.86
CA THR A 304 -3.60 6.35 -11.17
C THR A 304 -3.41 6.40 -12.68
N VAL A 305 -3.06 7.58 -13.18
CA VAL A 305 -2.77 7.84 -14.59
C VAL A 305 -1.41 8.55 -14.66
N VAL A 306 -0.44 7.96 -15.30
CA VAL A 306 0.96 8.37 -15.39
C VAL A 306 1.63 8.43 -14.01
N ASP A 307 1.52 9.55 -13.29
CA ASP A 307 2.22 9.84 -12.03
C ASP A 307 1.33 10.47 -10.95
N HIS A 308 0.02 10.52 -11.22
CA HIS A 308 -0.95 11.16 -10.33
C HIS A 308 -2.27 10.38 -10.32
N ASN A 309 -3.14 10.70 -9.37
CA ASN A 309 -4.35 9.94 -9.12
C ASN A 309 -5.60 10.81 -9.38
N ASN A 310 -6.42 10.41 -10.32
CA ASN A 310 -7.65 11.09 -10.74
C ASN A 310 -8.91 10.42 -10.19
N LEU A 311 -10.03 11.14 -10.20
CA LEU A 311 -11.33 10.63 -9.81
C LEU A 311 -12.26 10.55 -11.02
N PHE A 312 -12.90 9.41 -11.15
CA PHE A 312 -13.84 9.07 -12.23
C PHE A 312 -15.20 8.68 -11.66
N ASP A 313 -16.24 8.73 -12.47
CA ASP A 313 -17.53 8.13 -12.17
C ASP A 313 -18.09 7.31 -13.33
N VAL A 314 -19.01 6.43 -12.99
CA VAL A 314 -19.84 5.70 -13.94
C VAL A 314 -21.29 5.95 -13.59
N ASP A 315 -22.02 6.54 -14.54
CA ASP A 315 -23.47 6.76 -14.48
C ASP A 315 -24.15 5.93 -15.58
N GLY A 316 -24.88 4.90 -15.16
CA GLY A 316 -25.34 3.86 -16.10
C GLY A 316 -24.16 3.06 -16.66
N ASP A 317 -23.83 3.28 -17.94
CA ASP A 317 -22.69 2.65 -18.63
C ASP A 317 -21.71 3.71 -19.19
N ALA A 318 -21.91 4.99 -18.85
CA ALA A 318 -21.06 6.10 -19.28
C ALA A 318 -20.01 6.42 -18.21
N LEU A 319 -18.76 6.47 -18.64
CA LEU A 319 -17.60 6.78 -17.78
C LEU A 319 -17.16 8.22 -18.00
N HIS A 320 -16.96 8.96 -16.89
CA HIS A 320 -16.51 10.35 -16.93
C HIS A 320 -15.39 10.58 -15.93
N GLN A 321 -14.46 11.45 -16.30
CA GLN A 321 -13.48 12.01 -15.36
C GLN A 321 -14.10 13.22 -14.66
N ILE A 322 -14.23 13.16 -13.33
CA ILE A 322 -14.86 14.21 -12.52
C ILE A 322 -13.84 15.10 -11.80
N LEU A 323 -12.62 14.62 -11.63
CA LEU A 323 -11.54 15.40 -11.07
C LEU A 323 -10.20 14.95 -11.66
N GLU A 324 -9.49 15.86 -12.32
CA GLU A 324 -8.06 15.76 -12.59
C GLU A 324 -7.29 16.38 -11.42
N TRP A 325 -6.39 15.59 -10.79
CA TRP A 325 -5.71 16.00 -9.58
C TRP A 325 -4.19 15.86 -9.75
N PRO A 326 -3.38 16.90 -9.49
CA PRO A 326 -1.95 16.90 -9.82
C PRO A 326 -1.07 16.08 -8.87
N GLY A 327 -1.67 15.32 -7.96
CA GLY A 327 -0.97 14.49 -6.97
C GLY A 327 -1.75 13.24 -6.61
N THR A 328 -2.04 13.02 -5.33
CA THR A 328 -2.73 11.80 -4.88
C THR A 328 -4.05 12.08 -4.19
N ILE A 329 -5.01 11.17 -4.35
CA ILE A 329 -6.26 11.07 -3.58
C ILE A 329 -6.17 9.81 -2.74
N HIS A 330 -5.91 9.97 -1.43
CA HIS A 330 -5.73 8.84 -0.51
C HIS A 330 -7.06 8.22 -0.06
N SER A 331 -8.07 9.05 0.11
CA SER A 331 -9.44 8.60 0.45
C SER A 331 -10.45 9.68 0.12
N PHE A 332 -11.66 9.30 -0.24
CA PHE A 332 -12.70 10.23 -0.65
C PHE A 332 -14.10 9.75 -0.28
N GLY A 333 -15.08 10.67 -0.35
CA GLY A 333 -16.48 10.36 -0.14
C GLY A 333 -17.37 11.58 -0.36
N PHE A 334 -18.68 11.34 -0.50
CA PHE A 334 -19.66 12.38 -0.78
C PHE A 334 -20.53 12.67 0.45
N ALA A 335 -20.61 13.93 0.84
CA ALA A 335 -21.51 14.42 1.87
C ALA A 335 -22.50 15.42 1.27
N LYS A 336 -23.77 15.01 1.09
CA LYS A 336 -24.83 15.81 0.43
C LYS A 336 -24.47 16.28 -0.98
N GLY A 337 -23.83 15.44 -1.77
CA GLY A 337 -23.44 15.75 -3.14
C GLY A 337 -22.18 16.62 -3.26
N VAL A 338 -21.54 16.99 -2.15
CA VAL A 338 -20.22 17.62 -2.13
C VAL A 338 -19.17 16.52 -1.97
N LEU A 339 -18.19 16.49 -2.86
CA LEU A 339 -17.02 15.62 -2.72
C LEU A 339 -16.09 16.16 -1.63
N TYR A 340 -15.67 15.29 -0.74
CA TYR A 340 -14.56 15.52 0.20
C TYR A 340 -13.49 14.47 -0.05
N PHE A 341 -12.22 14.89 -0.02
CA PHE A 341 -11.12 13.95 -0.17
C PHE A 341 -9.88 14.39 0.62
N ILE A 342 -9.15 13.41 1.10
CA ILE A 342 -7.80 13.59 1.62
C ILE A 342 -6.85 13.33 0.46
N GLY A 343 -6.06 14.34 0.13
CA GLY A 343 -5.14 14.29 -0.99
C GLY A 343 -3.86 15.05 -0.69
N ALA A 344 -2.87 14.89 -1.55
CA ALA A 344 -1.63 15.66 -1.53
C ALA A 344 -1.37 16.23 -2.93
N LYS A 345 -0.79 17.42 -2.99
CA LYS A 345 -0.27 18.05 -4.21
C LYS A 345 1.24 17.85 -4.33
N PRO A 346 1.85 18.26 -5.46
CA PRO A 346 3.31 18.21 -5.60
C PRO A 346 4.06 18.87 -4.44
N GLY A 347 4.94 18.10 -3.80
CA GLY A 347 5.74 18.54 -2.64
C GLY A 347 4.97 18.70 -1.33
N GLU A 348 3.69 18.34 -1.27
CA GLU A 348 2.85 18.47 -0.07
C GLU A 348 2.56 17.11 0.57
N LEU A 349 2.32 17.13 1.88
CA LEU A 349 1.67 16.05 2.64
C LEU A 349 0.15 16.14 2.50
N GLN A 350 -0.59 15.22 3.17
CA GLN A 350 -2.04 15.11 3.03
C GLN A 350 -2.77 16.30 3.64
N GLU A 351 -3.71 16.87 2.87
CA GLU A 351 -4.66 17.87 3.30
C GLU A 351 -6.09 17.42 3.01
N LEU A 352 -7.07 18.02 3.68
CA LEU A 352 -8.49 17.80 3.40
C LEU A 352 -8.98 18.84 2.38
N TYR A 353 -9.54 18.36 1.30
CA TYR A 353 -10.12 19.16 0.22
C TYR A 353 -11.62 18.90 0.11
N LYS A 354 -12.34 19.87 -0.47
CA LYS A 354 -13.70 19.67 -0.98
C LYS A 354 -13.80 20.14 -2.42
N MET A 355 -14.66 19.51 -3.18
CA MET A 355 -15.10 19.99 -4.49
C MET A 355 -16.62 20.22 -4.47
N GLU A 356 -17.02 21.43 -4.77
CA GLU A 356 -18.41 21.86 -4.81
C GLU A 356 -18.63 22.68 -6.08
N ASN A 357 -19.64 22.33 -6.88
CA ASN A 357 -19.93 22.97 -8.18
C ASN A 357 -18.73 22.99 -9.15
N GLY A 358 -17.86 21.97 -9.11
CA GLY A 358 -16.66 21.87 -9.95
C GLY A 358 -15.45 22.65 -9.44
N GLU A 359 -15.57 23.40 -8.34
CA GLU A 359 -14.47 24.13 -7.74
C GLU A 359 -13.86 23.36 -6.56
N VAL A 360 -12.54 23.13 -6.60
CA VAL A 360 -11.79 22.48 -5.52
C VAL A 360 -11.22 23.54 -4.57
N SER A 361 -11.43 23.34 -3.28
CA SER A 361 -10.85 24.16 -2.22
C SER A 361 -10.24 23.31 -1.11
N GLN A 362 -9.06 23.70 -0.65
CA GLN A 362 -8.44 23.17 0.56
C GLN A 362 -9.16 23.75 1.78
N ILE A 363 -9.51 22.87 2.73
CA ILE A 363 -10.24 23.27 3.93
C ILE A 363 -9.49 22.96 5.23
N SER A 364 -8.27 22.48 5.12
CA SER A 364 -7.36 22.23 6.25
C SER A 364 -6.02 22.94 6.05
N ASP A 365 -5.25 23.02 7.13
CA ASP A 365 -3.85 23.43 7.18
C ASP A 365 -3.20 22.51 8.22
N PHE A 366 -2.97 21.25 7.81
CA PHE A 366 -2.53 20.20 8.72
C PHE A 366 -1.02 20.19 8.94
N HIS A 367 -0.26 20.80 8.02
CA HIS A 367 1.21 20.74 7.99
C HIS A 367 1.86 22.13 7.99
N PRO A 368 1.54 23.00 8.98
CA PRO A 368 2.15 24.33 9.06
C PRO A 368 3.67 24.28 9.29
N GLU A 369 4.18 23.16 9.86
CA GLU A 369 5.61 22.92 10.10
C GLU A 369 6.45 22.87 8.81
N LEU A 370 5.87 22.56 7.66
CA LEU A 370 6.55 22.52 6.38
C LEU A 370 6.76 23.91 5.74
N LYS A 371 6.04 24.93 6.19
CA LYS A 371 6.09 26.28 5.56
C LYS A 371 7.48 26.91 5.59
N ASP A 372 8.27 26.65 6.61
CA ASP A 372 9.63 27.16 6.76
C ASP A 372 10.72 26.20 6.27
N LYS A 373 10.33 25.01 5.77
CA LYS A 373 11.23 23.99 5.27
C LYS A 373 11.54 24.17 3.78
N TYR A 374 12.73 23.73 3.39
CA TYR A 374 13.08 23.60 1.98
C TYR A 374 12.41 22.36 1.40
N ILE A 375 11.47 22.54 0.48
CA ILE A 375 10.83 21.47 -0.27
C ILE A 375 11.35 21.52 -1.70
N ALA A 376 12.16 20.53 -2.06
CA ALA A 376 12.68 20.40 -3.42
C ALA A 376 11.54 20.06 -4.39
N GLN A 377 11.37 20.89 -5.42
CA GLN A 377 10.37 20.65 -6.45
C GLN A 377 10.90 19.65 -7.48
N ALA A 378 10.09 18.66 -7.82
CA ALA A 378 10.43 17.67 -8.82
C ALA A 378 10.42 18.30 -10.22
N LYS A 379 11.60 18.36 -10.85
CA LYS A 379 11.75 18.88 -12.21
C LYS A 379 11.68 17.72 -13.19
N PRO A 380 10.79 17.79 -14.21
CA PRO A 380 10.61 16.72 -15.17
C PRO A 380 11.85 16.58 -16.08
N ILE A 381 12.18 15.34 -16.39
CA ILE A 381 13.21 14.95 -17.36
C ILE A 381 12.58 13.95 -18.32
N PHE A 382 12.48 14.30 -19.59
CA PHE A 382 12.02 13.38 -20.62
C PHE A 382 13.21 12.63 -21.21
N TYR A 383 13.04 11.32 -21.42
CA TYR A 383 14.06 10.45 -22.00
C TYR A 383 13.43 9.42 -22.92
N THR A 384 14.24 8.83 -23.80
CA THR A 384 13.81 7.70 -24.62
C THR A 384 14.13 6.41 -23.86
N GLY A 385 13.11 5.68 -23.46
CA GLY A 385 13.22 4.42 -22.72
C GLY A 385 13.55 3.23 -23.61
N SER A 386 13.42 2.03 -23.05
CA SER A 386 13.36 0.78 -23.79
C SER A 386 12.19 0.85 -24.78
N GLN A 387 12.24 0.04 -25.84
CA GLN A 387 11.21 0.02 -26.88
C GLN A 387 10.97 1.37 -27.59
N ASP A 388 11.97 2.28 -27.56
CA ASP A 388 11.92 3.63 -28.17
C ASP A 388 10.73 4.49 -27.69
N SER A 389 10.21 4.22 -26.51
CA SER A 389 9.09 4.97 -25.90
C SER A 389 9.57 6.26 -25.23
N SER A 390 8.75 7.33 -25.34
CA SER A 390 8.98 8.57 -24.57
C SER A 390 8.57 8.37 -23.13
N GLN A 391 9.52 8.53 -22.21
CA GLN A 391 9.34 8.30 -20.79
C GLN A 391 9.58 9.59 -19.99
N LEU A 392 9.04 9.62 -18.77
CA LEU A 392 9.15 10.74 -17.83
C LEU A 392 9.81 10.27 -16.53
N GLY A 393 10.77 11.06 -16.07
CA GLY A 393 11.33 10.97 -14.73
C GLY A 393 11.53 12.37 -14.15
N TRP A 394 12.09 12.45 -12.97
CA TRP A 394 12.23 13.71 -12.23
C TRP A 394 13.58 13.80 -11.54
N VAL A 395 13.95 15.07 -11.26
CA VAL A 395 15.14 15.41 -10.47
C VAL A 395 14.75 16.42 -9.41
N LEU A 396 15.07 16.13 -8.15
CA LEU A 396 15.07 17.07 -7.04
C LEU A 396 16.44 17.73 -6.93
N TYR A 397 16.46 19.04 -6.82
CA TYR A 397 17.70 19.81 -6.68
C TYR A 397 18.10 19.92 -5.21
N PRO A 398 19.42 19.97 -4.91
CA PRO A 398 19.88 20.14 -3.56
C PRO A 398 19.51 21.52 -3.00
N LYS A 399 19.30 21.58 -1.67
CA LYS A 399 19.14 22.85 -0.96
C LYS A 399 20.40 23.72 -1.18
N ASP A 400 20.18 25.02 -1.32
CA ASP A 400 21.24 26.02 -1.55
C ASP A 400 22.08 25.70 -2.82
N PHE A 401 21.40 25.25 -3.87
CA PHE A 401 21.99 24.89 -5.15
C PHE A 401 22.78 26.04 -5.78
N ASP A 402 24.02 25.76 -6.15
CA ASP A 402 24.94 26.67 -6.83
C ASP A 402 25.31 26.05 -8.20
N PRO A 403 24.98 26.71 -9.34
CA PRO A 403 25.21 26.15 -10.66
C PRO A 403 26.70 25.95 -11.01
N ASP A 404 27.61 26.60 -10.29
CA ASP A 404 29.06 26.48 -10.50
C ASP A 404 29.71 25.33 -9.72
N LYS A 405 28.94 24.60 -8.91
CA LYS A 405 29.43 23.49 -8.10
C LYS A 405 29.01 22.13 -8.63
N LYS A 406 29.74 21.10 -8.23
CA LYS A 406 29.41 19.70 -8.46
C LYS A 406 28.84 19.05 -7.19
N TYR A 407 27.81 18.23 -7.36
CA TYR A 407 27.08 17.60 -6.27
C TYR A 407 27.01 16.08 -6.45
N PRO A 408 26.99 15.33 -5.38
CA PRO A 408 26.63 13.91 -5.45
C PRO A 408 25.15 13.74 -5.80
N ALA A 409 24.79 12.54 -6.28
CA ALA A 409 23.41 12.23 -6.62
C ALA A 409 23.00 10.84 -6.16
N ILE A 410 21.71 10.61 -6.00
CA ILE A 410 21.11 9.33 -5.65
C ILE A 410 20.00 9.00 -6.66
N LEU A 411 20.10 7.83 -7.30
CA LEU A 411 19.00 7.21 -8.03
C LEU A 411 18.13 6.44 -7.02
N ASP A 412 16.87 6.78 -6.92
CA ASP A 412 15.88 6.09 -6.07
C ASP A 412 14.90 5.32 -6.92
N ILE A 413 14.72 4.01 -6.63
CA ILE A 413 13.94 3.07 -7.43
C ILE A 413 12.76 2.56 -6.59
N HIS A 414 11.53 2.79 -7.08
CA HIS A 414 10.31 2.36 -6.37
C HIS A 414 10.18 0.83 -6.29
N GLY A 415 9.30 0.38 -5.41
CA GLY A 415 8.88 -1.02 -5.29
C GLY A 415 7.75 -1.38 -6.26
N GLY A 416 7.24 -2.59 -6.17
CA GLY A 416 6.15 -3.10 -7.01
C GLY A 416 6.55 -4.33 -7.79
N PRO A 417 6.84 -4.26 -9.11
CA PRO A 417 7.11 -3.10 -9.97
C PRO A 417 5.89 -2.24 -10.32
N LYS A 418 4.68 -2.80 -10.33
CA LYS A 418 3.45 -2.09 -10.72
C LYS A 418 2.99 -1.12 -9.64
N THR A 419 3.77 -0.06 -9.43
CA THR A 419 3.45 1.18 -8.68
C THR A 419 4.07 2.35 -9.44
N VAL A 420 3.90 3.57 -8.98
CA VAL A 420 4.56 4.75 -9.57
C VAL A 420 5.16 5.64 -8.48
N TYR A 421 6.25 6.32 -8.81
CA TYR A 421 6.62 7.56 -8.15
C TYR A 421 5.89 8.73 -8.81
N GLY A 422 5.42 9.66 -7.99
CA GLY A 422 4.87 10.93 -8.41
C GLY A 422 5.66 12.09 -7.81
N THR A 423 5.07 13.28 -7.88
CA THR A 423 5.72 14.51 -7.42
C THR A 423 5.31 14.94 -6.01
N ILE A 424 4.52 14.15 -5.29
CA ILE A 424 4.11 14.42 -3.91
C ILE A 424 5.30 14.34 -2.95
N PHE A 425 5.11 14.79 -1.71
CA PHE A 425 6.17 14.73 -0.70
C PHE A 425 6.58 13.29 -0.41
N TYR A 426 7.89 13.04 -0.44
CA TYR A 426 8.52 11.78 -0.06
C TYR A 426 9.66 12.09 0.90
N HIS A 427 9.56 11.69 2.17
CA HIS A 427 10.45 12.15 3.23
C HIS A 427 11.92 11.86 2.94
N GLU A 428 12.27 10.63 2.57
CA GLU A 428 13.67 10.28 2.31
C GLU A 428 14.27 11.07 1.13
N MET A 429 13.52 11.28 0.06
CA MET A 429 13.99 12.05 -1.10
C MET A 429 14.19 13.53 -0.75
N GLN A 430 13.26 14.13 -0.01
CA GLN A 430 13.34 15.51 0.45
C GLN A 430 14.48 15.71 1.47
N LEU A 431 14.72 14.71 2.32
CA LEU A 431 15.84 14.67 3.25
C LEU A 431 17.18 14.74 2.50
N TRP A 432 17.39 13.86 1.51
CA TRP A 432 18.65 13.84 0.78
C TRP A 432 18.85 15.10 -0.06
N ALA A 433 17.79 15.65 -0.67
CA ALA A 433 17.86 16.95 -1.33
C ALA A 433 18.23 18.06 -0.34
N SER A 434 17.70 18.06 0.88
CA SER A 434 18.07 18.99 1.95
C SER A 434 19.52 18.82 2.41
N TYR A 435 20.07 17.62 2.29
CA TYR A 435 21.46 17.30 2.66
C TYR A 435 22.45 17.47 1.50
N GLY A 436 22.04 18.07 0.40
CA GLY A 436 22.94 18.48 -0.69
C GLY A 436 23.14 17.43 -1.78
N TYR A 437 22.22 16.48 -1.93
CA TYR A 437 22.17 15.56 -3.04
C TYR A 437 21.21 16.03 -4.14
N PHE A 438 21.54 15.77 -5.39
CA PHE A 438 20.49 15.57 -6.37
C PHE A 438 19.84 14.22 -6.11
N VAL A 439 18.50 14.16 -6.14
CA VAL A 439 17.76 12.90 -6.10
C VAL A 439 16.99 12.77 -7.39
N PHE A 440 17.15 11.65 -8.10
CA PHE A 440 16.46 11.45 -9.36
C PHE A 440 15.78 10.09 -9.39
N PHE A 441 14.63 10.05 -10.04
CA PHE A 441 13.76 8.86 -10.06
C PHE A 441 12.87 8.89 -11.30
N CYS A 442 12.45 7.71 -11.74
CA CYS A 442 11.50 7.54 -12.85
C CYS A 442 10.61 6.33 -12.62
N ASN A 443 9.65 6.14 -13.50
CA ASN A 443 8.78 4.97 -13.55
C ASN A 443 9.20 4.11 -14.75
N PRO A 444 10.09 3.12 -14.58
CA PRO A 444 10.57 2.28 -15.68
C PRO A 444 9.47 1.35 -16.20
N PHE A 445 9.72 0.71 -17.33
CA PHE A 445 8.86 -0.34 -17.87
C PHE A 445 8.52 -1.38 -16.77
N GLY A 446 7.25 -1.76 -16.66
CA GLY A 446 6.71 -2.55 -15.55
C GLY A 446 5.99 -1.74 -14.48
N SER A 447 6.11 -0.39 -14.49
CA SER A 447 5.37 0.49 -13.59
C SER A 447 3.89 0.59 -13.97
N ASP A 448 3.08 1.17 -13.08
CA ASP A 448 1.66 1.42 -13.29
C ASP A 448 1.39 2.75 -14.02
N GLY A 449 0.11 3.08 -14.24
CA GLY A 449 -0.36 4.37 -14.75
C GLY A 449 -0.22 4.60 -16.25
N GLN A 450 0.18 3.57 -17.01
CA GLN A 450 0.30 3.61 -18.47
C GLN A 450 -0.31 2.36 -19.13
N GLY A 451 -1.31 1.77 -18.49
CA GLY A 451 -2.03 0.61 -18.98
C GLY A 451 -1.29 -0.73 -18.83
N ASN A 452 -1.98 -1.80 -19.24
CA ASN A 452 -1.48 -3.16 -19.07
C ASN A 452 -0.20 -3.45 -19.87
N ASP A 453 -0.09 -2.92 -21.08
CA ASP A 453 1.06 -3.22 -21.96
C ASP A 453 2.37 -2.68 -21.36
N TYR A 454 2.31 -1.50 -20.72
CA TYR A 454 3.46 -0.92 -20.02
C TYR A 454 3.78 -1.65 -18.73
N ALA A 455 2.78 -2.14 -18.02
CA ALA A 455 2.93 -2.87 -16.77
C ALA A 455 3.40 -4.33 -16.95
N ASP A 456 3.43 -4.87 -18.19
CA ASP A 456 3.78 -6.28 -18.45
C ASP A 456 5.29 -6.54 -18.47
N LEU A 457 5.85 -6.62 -17.28
CA LEU A 457 7.26 -6.98 -17.08
C LEU A 457 7.49 -8.51 -16.98
N ARG A 458 6.47 -9.33 -17.19
CA ARG A 458 6.56 -10.78 -17.00
C ARG A 458 7.65 -11.42 -17.85
N GLY A 459 8.58 -12.13 -17.18
CA GLY A 459 9.73 -12.80 -17.79
C GLY A 459 10.80 -11.85 -18.33
N LYS A 460 10.79 -10.56 -17.94
CA LYS A 460 11.70 -9.52 -18.42
C LYS A 460 12.43 -8.75 -17.30
N TYR A 461 12.28 -9.17 -16.05
CA TYR A 461 12.95 -8.52 -14.91
C TYR A 461 14.46 -8.42 -15.13
N GLY A 462 15.01 -7.23 -14.98
CA GLY A 462 16.43 -6.95 -15.21
C GLY A 462 16.79 -6.78 -16.71
N THR A 463 15.82 -6.54 -17.58
CA THR A 463 16.03 -6.29 -19.01
C THR A 463 15.52 -4.88 -19.39
N ASP A 464 14.29 -4.75 -19.87
CA ASP A 464 13.71 -3.48 -20.32
C ASP A 464 13.66 -2.44 -19.19
N ASP A 465 13.32 -2.86 -17.98
CA ASP A 465 13.31 -2.06 -16.76
C ASP A 465 14.71 -1.55 -16.35
N TYR A 466 15.72 -2.40 -16.45
CA TYR A 466 17.12 -2.03 -16.22
C TYR A 466 17.62 -1.05 -17.29
N GLU A 467 17.29 -1.30 -18.57
CA GLU A 467 17.66 -0.43 -19.69
C GLU A 467 17.06 0.97 -19.50
N ASP A 468 15.78 1.07 -19.09
CA ASP A 468 15.13 2.34 -18.80
C ASP A 468 15.87 3.15 -17.74
N LEU A 469 16.22 2.51 -16.61
CA LEU A 469 16.94 3.15 -15.53
C LEU A 469 18.33 3.62 -15.94
N MET A 470 19.03 2.86 -16.78
CA MET A 470 20.36 3.25 -17.30
C MET A 470 20.25 4.40 -18.28
N LYS A 471 19.32 4.37 -19.23
CA LYS A 471 19.05 5.47 -20.18
C LYS A 471 18.58 6.74 -19.47
N PHE A 472 17.73 6.59 -18.45
CA PHE A 472 17.32 7.72 -17.62
C PHE A 472 18.51 8.34 -16.88
N THR A 473 19.36 7.51 -16.27
CA THR A 473 20.58 7.98 -15.60
C THR A 473 21.50 8.72 -16.56
N ASP A 474 21.71 8.21 -17.78
CA ASP A 474 22.52 8.89 -18.79
C ASP A 474 21.93 10.23 -19.18
N THR A 475 20.61 10.30 -19.36
CA THR A 475 19.89 11.53 -19.68
C THR A 475 20.00 12.56 -18.58
N VAL A 476 19.82 12.15 -17.31
CA VAL A 476 19.96 13.04 -16.14
C VAL A 476 21.38 13.60 -16.07
N LEU A 477 22.42 12.77 -16.20
CA LEU A 477 23.82 13.22 -16.17
C LEU A 477 24.15 14.18 -17.32
N ALA A 478 23.54 14.01 -18.47
CA ALA A 478 23.72 14.90 -19.63
C ALA A 478 22.98 16.23 -19.44
N GLN A 479 21.74 16.23 -18.93
CA GLN A 479 20.92 17.43 -18.78
C GLN A 479 21.20 18.22 -17.50
N VAL A 480 21.76 17.58 -16.47
CA VAL A 480 22.12 18.20 -15.19
C VAL A 480 23.63 18.08 -14.96
N PRO A 481 24.42 18.90 -15.67
CA PRO A 481 25.89 18.78 -15.63
C PRO A 481 26.50 19.09 -14.25
N GLN A 482 25.73 19.59 -13.32
CA GLN A 482 26.16 19.81 -11.93
C GLN A 482 26.24 18.52 -11.11
N ILE A 483 25.66 17.43 -11.58
CA ILE A 483 25.88 16.12 -10.96
C ILE A 483 27.32 15.66 -11.26
N ASP A 484 27.99 15.17 -10.23
CA ASP A 484 29.30 14.53 -10.37
C ASP A 484 29.08 13.04 -10.66
N SER A 485 29.37 12.59 -11.89
CA SER A 485 29.19 11.20 -12.29
C SER A 485 30.02 10.19 -11.49
N GLU A 486 31.09 10.66 -10.82
CA GLU A 486 31.91 9.82 -9.94
C GLU A 486 31.36 9.74 -8.51
N ARG A 487 30.22 10.40 -8.23
CA ARG A 487 29.59 10.41 -6.91
C ARG A 487 28.08 10.17 -7.00
N VAL A 488 27.71 9.10 -7.71
CA VAL A 488 26.30 8.68 -7.85
C VAL A 488 26.07 7.39 -7.08
N GLY A 489 25.07 7.42 -6.19
CA GLY A 489 24.57 6.25 -5.46
C GLY A 489 23.26 5.73 -6.03
N VAL A 490 22.88 4.52 -5.63
CA VAL A 490 21.60 3.88 -5.99
C VAL A 490 20.94 3.26 -4.77
N THR A 491 19.63 3.41 -4.66
CA THR A 491 18.82 2.77 -3.62
C THR A 491 17.44 2.38 -4.14
N GLY A 492 16.80 1.48 -3.43
CA GLY A 492 15.42 1.10 -3.65
C GLY A 492 15.01 -0.04 -2.73
N GLY A 493 13.68 -0.22 -2.57
CA GLY A 493 13.12 -1.26 -1.72
C GLY A 493 12.21 -2.22 -2.48
N SER A 494 12.17 -3.50 -2.03
CA SER A 494 11.34 -4.52 -2.68
C SER A 494 11.80 -4.80 -4.11
N TYR A 495 10.96 -4.58 -5.12
CA TYR A 495 11.39 -4.57 -6.52
C TYR A 495 12.56 -3.58 -6.73
N GLY A 496 12.50 -2.37 -6.17
CA GLY A 496 13.63 -1.42 -6.23
C GLY A 496 14.90 -1.97 -5.57
N GLY A 497 14.78 -2.79 -4.53
CA GLY A 497 15.89 -3.53 -3.92
C GLY A 497 16.42 -4.65 -4.82
N PHE A 498 15.53 -5.39 -5.50
CA PHE A 498 15.92 -6.33 -6.57
C PHE A 498 16.72 -5.60 -7.65
N MET A 499 16.22 -4.49 -8.14
CA MET A 499 16.88 -3.72 -9.19
C MET A 499 18.21 -3.10 -8.70
N THR A 500 18.30 -2.66 -7.43
CA THR A 500 19.57 -2.23 -6.82
C THR A 500 20.60 -3.39 -6.83
N ASN A 501 20.17 -4.59 -6.42
CA ASN A 501 21.02 -5.79 -6.49
C ASN A 501 21.42 -6.15 -7.94
N TRP A 502 20.50 -6.02 -8.89
CA TRP A 502 20.75 -6.25 -10.30
C TRP A 502 21.79 -5.27 -10.86
N ILE A 503 21.62 -3.97 -10.58
CA ILE A 503 22.50 -2.90 -11.02
C ILE A 503 23.93 -3.14 -10.54
N ILE A 504 24.16 -3.39 -9.23
CA ILE A 504 25.53 -3.56 -8.70
C ILE A 504 26.24 -4.81 -9.20
N THR A 505 25.49 -5.78 -9.75
CA THR A 505 26.07 -6.99 -10.36
C THR A 505 26.24 -6.88 -11.88
N HIS A 506 25.79 -5.78 -12.53
CA HIS A 506 25.86 -5.59 -13.98
C HIS A 506 26.64 -4.33 -14.39
N THR A 507 26.88 -3.39 -13.47
CA THR A 507 27.68 -2.18 -13.74
C THR A 507 28.36 -1.68 -12.47
N ASP A 508 29.51 -1.00 -12.62
CA ASP A 508 30.29 -0.36 -11.53
C ASP A 508 30.17 1.19 -11.55
N ARG A 509 29.19 1.73 -12.28
CA ARG A 509 28.98 3.18 -12.42
C ARG A 509 28.54 3.85 -11.11
N PHE A 510 27.81 3.12 -10.24
CA PHE A 510 27.36 3.62 -8.94
C PHE A 510 28.43 3.36 -7.87
N LYS A 511 28.72 4.38 -7.05
CA LYS A 511 29.82 4.34 -6.06
C LYS A 511 29.35 3.92 -4.67
N ALA A 512 28.05 3.89 -4.43
CA ALA A 512 27.41 3.38 -3.21
C ALA A 512 26.03 2.79 -3.58
N ALA A 513 25.64 1.76 -2.85
CA ALA A 513 24.30 1.19 -2.97
C ALA A 513 23.66 0.97 -1.59
N ALA A 514 22.34 1.17 -1.49
CA ALA A 514 21.55 0.75 -0.34
C ALA A 514 20.37 -0.10 -0.80
N SER A 515 20.48 -1.40 -0.64
CA SER A 515 19.47 -2.38 -1.05
C SER A 515 18.56 -2.71 0.12
N GLN A 516 17.25 -2.47 -0.04
CA GLN A 516 16.30 -2.56 1.06
C GLN A 516 15.27 -3.65 0.79
N ARG A 517 14.99 -4.55 1.77
CA ARG A 517 13.93 -5.59 1.67
C ARG A 517 13.87 -6.20 0.26
N SER A 518 15.00 -6.66 -0.22
CA SER A 518 15.25 -6.94 -1.63
C SER A 518 15.02 -8.41 -2.01
N ILE A 519 14.97 -8.67 -3.32
CA ILE A 519 15.01 -10.00 -3.89
C ILE A 519 16.39 -10.22 -4.53
N SER A 520 16.92 -11.43 -4.38
CA SER A 520 18.23 -11.82 -4.91
C SER A 520 18.24 -13.11 -5.73
N ASN A 521 17.28 -14.02 -5.43
CA ASN A 521 17.26 -15.37 -5.98
C ASN A 521 15.83 -15.86 -6.13
N TRP A 522 15.32 -15.89 -7.34
CA TRP A 522 13.94 -16.27 -7.65
C TRP A 522 13.64 -17.74 -7.31
N LEU A 523 14.66 -18.63 -7.28
CA LEU A 523 14.47 -20.03 -6.89
C LEU A 523 14.10 -20.14 -5.40
N SER A 524 14.86 -19.48 -4.52
CA SER A 524 14.57 -19.51 -3.08
C SER A 524 13.36 -18.66 -2.74
N PHE A 525 13.17 -17.51 -3.41
CA PHE A 525 12.00 -16.66 -3.24
C PHE A 525 10.68 -17.42 -3.50
N TRP A 526 10.66 -18.29 -4.53
CA TRP A 526 9.51 -19.15 -4.81
C TRP A 526 9.10 -19.98 -3.58
N GLY A 527 10.05 -20.52 -2.83
CA GLY A 527 9.80 -21.42 -1.70
C GLY A 527 9.65 -20.75 -0.34
N THR A 528 10.05 -19.47 -0.22
CA THR A 528 10.14 -18.78 1.08
C THR A 528 9.31 -17.51 1.18
N SER A 529 8.80 -16.95 0.09
CA SER A 529 7.92 -15.78 0.15
C SER A 529 6.46 -16.17 0.40
N ASP A 530 5.72 -15.31 1.10
CA ASP A 530 4.28 -15.44 1.32
C ASP A 530 3.45 -15.45 0.03
N ILE A 531 4.00 -14.89 -1.05
CA ILE A 531 3.42 -14.86 -2.40
C ILE A 531 4.23 -15.70 -3.41
N GLY A 532 5.29 -16.38 -2.95
CA GLY A 532 6.32 -16.96 -3.81
C GLY A 532 5.81 -17.82 -4.96
N PRO A 533 5.05 -18.90 -4.71
CA PRO A 533 4.64 -19.82 -5.77
C PRO A 533 3.86 -19.16 -6.90
N GLU A 534 2.87 -18.32 -6.58
CA GLU A 534 2.02 -17.68 -7.57
C GLU A 534 2.73 -16.50 -8.24
N PHE A 535 3.38 -15.64 -7.43
CA PHE A 535 4.05 -14.44 -7.92
C PHE A 535 5.21 -14.78 -8.85
N VAL A 536 6.05 -15.75 -8.49
CA VAL A 536 7.19 -16.15 -9.34
C VAL A 536 6.71 -16.75 -10.65
N VAL A 537 5.74 -17.67 -10.61
CA VAL A 537 5.21 -18.28 -11.84
C VAL A 537 4.63 -17.24 -12.78
N ASP A 538 3.88 -16.29 -12.23
CA ASP A 538 3.30 -15.19 -13.02
C ASP A 538 4.38 -14.22 -13.52
N GLN A 539 5.18 -13.64 -12.62
CA GLN A 539 6.09 -12.54 -12.96
C GLN A 539 7.34 -12.99 -13.73
N GLN A 540 7.82 -14.20 -13.50
CA GLN A 540 8.93 -14.74 -14.30
C GLN A 540 8.45 -15.49 -15.56
N ALA A 541 7.12 -15.60 -15.74
CA ALA A 541 6.48 -16.40 -16.79
C ALA A 541 7.04 -17.83 -16.86
N CYS A 542 7.43 -18.38 -15.72
CA CYS A 542 7.85 -19.77 -15.52
C CYS A 542 7.93 -20.08 -14.01
N GLY A 543 7.80 -21.36 -13.66
CA GLY A 543 8.00 -21.88 -12.32
C GLY A 543 9.28 -22.73 -12.20
N LEU A 544 9.29 -23.63 -11.22
CA LEU A 544 10.44 -24.52 -10.95
C LEU A 544 10.72 -25.53 -12.07
N GLU A 545 9.84 -25.66 -13.05
CA GLU A 545 10.07 -26.44 -14.27
C GLU A 545 11.15 -25.82 -15.19
N ASN A 546 11.48 -24.54 -15.00
CA ASN A 546 12.56 -23.85 -15.72
C ASN A 546 13.48 -23.10 -14.74
N PRO A 547 14.28 -23.82 -13.95
CA PRO A 547 15.15 -23.23 -12.93
C PRO A 547 16.26 -22.37 -13.54
N GLU A 548 16.69 -22.66 -14.77
CA GLU A 548 17.71 -21.87 -15.46
C GLU A 548 17.22 -20.46 -15.77
N LYS A 549 15.96 -20.29 -16.18
CA LYS A 549 15.37 -18.97 -16.40
C LYS A 549 15.24 -18.20 -15.09
N LEU A 550 14.74 -18.83 -14.01
CA LEU A 550 14.68 -18.21 -12.69
C LEU A 550 16.05 -17.76 -12.19
N TRP A 551 17.07 -18.62 -12.38
CA TRP A 551 18.44 -18.29 -12.01
C TRP A 551 19.02 -17.18 -12.88
N TRP A 552 18.67 -17.12 -14.18
CA TRP A 552 19.13 -16.06 -15.08
C TRP A 552 18.65 -14.68 -14.61
N HIS A 553 17.41 -14.54 -14.14
CA HIS A 553 16.86 -13.31 -13.61
C HIS A 553 17.27 -13.01 -12.15
N SER A 554 18.07 -13.87 -11.52
CA SER A 554 18.49 -13.71 -10.13
C SER A 554 19.80 -12.92 -10.03
N PRO A 555 19.85 -11.78 -9.29
CA PRO A 555 21.10 -11.03 -9.06
C PRO A 555 22.24 -11.89 -8.50
N MET A 556 21.94 -12.91 -7.70
CA MET A 556 22.93 -13.85 -7.17
C MET A 556 23.75 -14.56 -8.25
N ARG A 557 23.20 -14.75 -9.45
CA ARG A 557 23.91 -15.39 -10.56
C ARG A 557 25.21 -14.67 -10.93
N THR A 558 25.20 -13.36 -10.87
CA THR A 558 26.31 -12.49 -11.28
C THR A 558 27.00 -11.80 -10.11
N ILE A 559 26.79 -12.29 -8.88
CA ILE A 559 27.32 -11.67 -7.67
C ILE A 559 28.85 -11.48 -7.69
N SER A 560 29.59 -12.39 -8.36
CA SER A 560 31.04 -12.33 -8.46
C SER A 560 31.59 -11.12 -9.23
N THR A 561 30.74 -10.42 -10.01
CA THR A 561 31.13 -9.21 -10.74
C THR A 561 30.96 -7.93 -9.92
N ALA A 562 30.19 -7.98 -8.83
CA ALA A 562 29.86 -6.82 -8.02
C ALA A 562 31.09 -6.22 -7.31
N LYS A 563 31.20 -4.89 -7.35
CA LYS A 563 32.28 -4.12 -6.73
C LYS A 563 31.78 -2.95 -5.87
N THR A 564 30.52 -2.55 -6.03
CA THR A 564 29.95 -1.37 -5.38
C THR A 564 29.76 -1.63 -3.89
N PRO A 565 30.31 -0.78 -3.01
CA PRO A 565 30.02 -0.83 -1.57
C PRO A 565 28.51 -0.79 -1.31
N THR A 566 27.99 -1.76 -0.55
CA THR A 566 26.53 -1.96 -0.44
C THR A 566 26.06 -2.12 1.00
N LEU A 567 25.10 -1.28 1.40
CA LEU A 567 24.33 -1.42 2.62
C LEU A 567 23.06 -2.22 2.35
N PHE A 568 22.77 -3.19 3.22
CA PHE A 568 21.48 -3.89 3.23
C PHE A 568 20.63 -3.43 4.41
N ILE A 569 19.35 -3.13 4.14
CA ILE A 569 18.33 -2.87 5.16
C ILE A 569 17.28 -3.96 5.03
N HIS A 570 17.08 -4.73 6.09
CA HIS A 570 16.10 -5.83 6.09
C HIS A 570 15.44 -5.99 7.46
N SER A 571 14.30 -6.66 7.47
CA SER A 571 13.51 -6.95 8.67
C SER A 571 13.37 -8.46 8.85
N ASP A 572 13.35 -8.94 10.10
CA ASP A 572 13.30 -10.38 10.40
C ASP A 572 11.90 -11.00 10.23
N GLU A 573 10.84 -10.17 10.24
CA GLU A 573 9.46 -10.59 9.95
C GLU A 573 8.99 -10.15 8.56
N ASP A 574 9.93 -9.87 7.64
CA ASP A 574 9.63 -9.64 6.24
C ASP A 574 9.36 -10.98 5.56
N TYR A 575 8.07 -11.33 5.47
CA TYR A 575 7.64 -12.56 4.80
C TYR A 575 7.36 -12.34 3.31
N ARG A 576 7.31 -11.08 2.83
CA ARG A 576 7.14 -10.72 1.43
C ARG A 576 8.44 -10.91 0.64
N CYS A 577 9.53 -10.30 1.11
CA CYS A 577 10.88 -10.54 0.65
C CYS A 577 11.68 -11.13 1.80
N PRO A 578 11.66 -12.46 1.99
CA PRO A 578 12.26 -13.09 3.17
C PRO A 578 13.72 -12.70 3.37
N ILE A 579 14.12 -12.57 4.62
CA ILE A 579 15.45 -12.06 5.02
C ILE A 579 16.61 -12.83 4.39
N GLU A 580 16.41 -14.10 4.05
CA GLU A 580 17.43 -14.92 3.42
C GLU A 580 17.85 -14.38 2.03
N GLN A 581 16.97 -13.61 1.37
CA GLN A 581 17.29 -12.91 0.12
C GLN A 581 18.41 -11.86 0.36
N GLY A 582 18.33 -11.13 1.46
CA GLY A 582 19.38 -10.21 1.88
C GLY A 582 20.67 -10.92 2.31
N TYR A 583 20.57 -12.04 3.05
CA TYR A 583 21.73 -12.82 3.48
C TYR A 583 22.53 -13.39 2.31
N GLN A 584 21.87 -13.81 1.24
CA GLN A 584 22.55 -14.32 0.05
C GLN A 584 23.44 -13.26 -0.58
N MET A 585 22.94 -12.04 -0.81
CA MET A 585 23.71 -10.94 -1.36
C MET A 585 24.84 -10.50 -0.41
N LEU A 586 24.53 -10.34 0.89
CA LEU A 586 25.53 -9.97 1.91
C LEU A 586 26.73 -10.93 1.89
N ASN A 587 26.45 -12.23 1.95
CA ASN A 587 27.51 -13.25 1.95
C ASN A 587 28.29 -13.23 0.64
N GLY A 588 27.63 -13.10 -0.51
CA GLY A 588 28.28 -13.03 -1.82
C GLY A 588 29.27 -11.86 -1.91
N LEU A 589 28.85 -10.66 -1.46
CA LEU A 589 29.71 -9.48 -1.47
C LEU A 589 30.88 -9.58 -0.48
N ILE A 590 30.66 -10.14 0.73
CA ILE A 590 31.74 -10.41 1.69
C ILE A 590 32.79 -11.35 1.07
N GLN A 591 32.37 -12.43 0.42
CA GLN A 591 33.29 -13.37 -0.23
C GLN A 591 34.07 -12.73 -1.40
N ASN A 592 33.50 -11.74 -2.07
CA ASN A 592 34.18 -10.95 -3.10
C ASN A 592 35.12 -9.88 -2.51
N GLY A 593 35.16 -9.68 -1.20
CA GLY A 593 35.94 -8.62 -0.54
C GLY A 593 35.35 -7.22 -0.77
N VAL A 594 34.09 -7.11 -1.12
CA VAL A 594 33.39 -5.83 -1.28
C VAL A 594 32.93 -5.31 0.09
N GLU A 595 33.19 -4.04 0.37
CA GLU A 595 32.71 -3.40 1.59
C GLU A 595 31.19 -3.49 1.66
N THR A 596 30.68 -4.13 2.70
CA THR A 596 29.22 -4.35 2.86
C THR A 596 28.83 -4.43 4.32
N LYS A 597 27.61 -3.99 4.60
CA LYS A 597 27.00 -3.98 5.94
C LYS A 597 25.52 -4.34 5.80
N MET A 598 24.96 -5.02 6.78
CA MET A 598 23.51 -5.18 6.92
C MET A 598 23.03 -4.63 8.25
N VAL A 599 21.94 -3.88 8.22
CA VAL A 599 21.18 -3.50 9.41
C VAL A 599 19.89 -4.29 9.41
N LEU A 600 19.75 -5.17 10.40
CA LEU A 600 18.60 -6.03 10.60
C LEU A 600 17.69 -5.44 11.66
N PHE A 601 16.45 -5.17 11.28
CA PHE A 601 15.41 -4.66 12.17
C PHE A 601 14.54 -5.81 12.69
N HIS A 602 14.49 -5.94 14.03
CA HIS A 602 13.69 -6.96 14.70
C HIS A 602 12.24 -6.53 14.86
N LYS A 603 11.32 -7.49 14.66
CA LYS A 603 9.87 -7.29 14.78
C LYS A 603 9.36 -6.19 13.84
N GLU A 604 9.94 -6.14 12.66
CA GLU A 604 9.54 -5.32 11.55
C GLU A 604 9.23 -6.19 10.34
N THR A 605 8.32 -5.70 9.51
CA THR A 605 7.84 -6.39 8.33
C THR A 605 8.39 -5.75 7.04
N HIS A 606 7.87 -6.15 5.89
CA HIS A 606 8.17 -5.51 4.61
C HIS A 606 7.85 -4.02 4.57
N GLU A 607 6.99 -3.55 5.49
CA GLU A 607 6.51 -2.17 5.54
C GLU A 607 7.40 -1.21 6.34
N LEU A 608 8.58 -1.62 6.81
CA LEU A 608 9.49 -0.83 7.65
C LEU A 608 9.61 0.64 7.21
N SER A 609 9.86 0.91 5.92
CA SER A 609 10.07 2.27 5.40
C SER A 609 8.80 3.14 5.41
N ARG A 610 7.61 2.54 5.38
CA ARG A 610 6.32 3.21 5.24
C ARG A 610 5.55 3.31 6.55
N SER A 611 5.41 2.19 7.25
CA SER A 611 4.61 2.09 8.48
C SER A 611 5.32 1.37 9.64
N GLY A 612 6.62 1.08 9.50
CA GLY A 612 7.42 0.54 10.59
C GLY A 612 7.47 1.48 11.79
N LYS A 613 7.89 0.95 12.94
CA LYS A 613 7.99 1.73 14.18
C LYS A 613 8.80 3.01 13.96
N PRO A 614 8.38 4.16 14.49
CA PRO A 614 9.00 5.45 14.19
C PRO A 614 10.52 5.51 14.43
N VAL A 615 11.00 4.97 15.55
CA VAL A 615 12.46 4.92 15.87
C VAL A 615 13.22 4.02 14.87
N HIS A 616 12.57 2.97 14.34
CA HIS A 616 13.20 2.13 13.33
C HIS A 616 13.23 2.81 11.95
N ARG A 617 12.20 3.59 11.59
CA ARG A 617 12.21 4.42 10.38
C ARG A 617 13.30 5.51 10.46
N GLU A 618 13.43 6.18 11.62
CA GLU A 618 14.50 7.12 11.89
C GLU A 618 15.87 6.44 11.69
N ARG A 619 16.13 5.33 12.38
CA ARG A 619 17.41 4.60 12.30
C ARG A 619 17.70 4.12 10.88
N ARG A 620 16.68 3.65 10.14
CA ARG A 620 16.83 3.26 8.74
C ARG A 620 17.37 4.41 7.88
N LEU A 621 16.78 5.61 8.00
CA LEU A 621 17.19 6.79 7.24
C LEU A 621 18.59 7.27 7.63
N GLU A 622 18.94 7.23 8.93
CA GLU A 622 20.29 7.51 9.41
C GLU A 622 21.32 6.59 8.76
N GLU A 623 21.07 5.29 8.76
CA GLU A 623 22.01 4.31 8.20
C GLU A 623 22.23 4.50 6.70
N ILE A 624 21.15 4.72 5.92
CA ILE A 624 21.27 4.95 4.47
C ILE A 624 22.01 6.27 4.21
N THR A 625 21.62 7.34 4.90
CA THR A 625 22.25 8.66 4.73
C THR A 625 23.73 8.63 5.07
N ASN A 626 24.10 8.03 6.20
CA ASN A 626 25.50 7.89 6.62
C ASN A 626 26.32 7.04 5.64
N TRP A 627 25.71 5.99 5.07
CA TRP A 627 26.35 5.17 4.04
C TRP A 627 26.64 5.98 2.78
N MET A 628 25.63 6.70 2.28
CA MET A 628 25.78 7.56 1.10
C MET A 628 26.78 8.70 1.35
N ASP A 629 26.74 9.35 2.51
CA ASP A 629 27.68 10.40 2.88
C ASP A 629 29.13 9.89 2.94
N THR A 630 29.34 8.71 3.50
CA THR A 630 30.68 8.08 3.59
C THR A 630 31.28 7.84 2.21
N HIS A 631 30.52 7.27 1.29
CA HIS A 631 31.03 6.84 -0.01
C HIS A 631 30.94 7.91 -1.10
N LEU A 632 30.00 8.87 -1.00
CA LEU A 632 29.80 9.88 -2.04
C LEU A 632 30.34 11.26 -1.67
N LYS A 633 30.48 11.57 -0.36
CA LYS A 633 31.04 12.85 0.12
C LYS A 633 32.38 12.70 0.84
N GLY A 634 32.76 11.49 1.21
CA GLY A 634 33.96 11.23 2.01
C GLY A 634 33.84 11.70 3.47
N THR A 635 32.65 11.99 3.95
CA THR A 635 32.37 12.39 5.33
C THR A 635 32.03 11.14 6.15
N LYS A 636 32.78 10.90 7.25
CA LYS A 636 32.38 9.86 8.20
C LYS A 636 31.54 10.54 9.30
N HIS A 637 30.32 10.11 9.45
CA HIS A 637 29.54 10.40 10.65
C HIS A 637 29.90 9.37 11.71
N GLU A 638 30.40 9.82 12.88
CA GLU A 638 30.55 8.94 14.03
C GLU A 638 29.15 8.47 14.45
N ALA A 639 29.00 7.16 14.63
CA ALA A 639 27.74 6.50 14.98
C ALA A 639 27.33 6.75 16.44
#